data_95c19eeff4aa9a5d4fda429e77bc82b8
#
_entry.id   95c19eeff4aa9a5d4fda429e77bc82b8
#
_cell.length_a   1.000
_cell.length_b   1.000
_cell.length_c   1.000
_cell.angle_alpha   90.00
_cell.angle_beta   90.00
_cell.angle_gamma   90.00
#
_symmetry.space_group_name_H-M   'P 1'
#
loop_
_entity.id
_entity.type
_entity.pdbx_description
1 polymer ?
#
loop_
_entity_poly.entity_id
_entity_poly.type
_entity_poly.pdbx_seq_one_letter_code
_entity_poly.pdbx_strand_id
1 'polypeptide(L)'
;MRAFCGLCCLAGWMLVPVSAVAQSGPADTVKSIEYEGLGRTGQAVVNDIVRVRAGDTLDTRALDGAVTRLLRTGRFLGASYTLDEQADGVAVTFHLHERPVVSSLRFSGNEKFSVSQLKEKVDVRTGTPVDWFAVRDGRDAIVEAYREAGYGDVVVTFDREELERTGELVYLIEEGPRVRIREIVFEGSTAFSRGKLKRQVETKTAFWFFRAGAFDEDRAESDVLKLQQFYRDQGFLDARVSYRRETIEDGEDLRVVFAIDEGVRYAIEAIEFRGNTALADGELIALTASQVGRTVKRPQVDADIRTVRSAHWELGYLYAAVGAQQVFSDKPGLVRITIEIEEGEQFRVGMVAVRGNTRTKDKVVRRALNLYPPDDLFDLNEATRAERRLLETRIFGAARVLPVGDSPGVRDIVIDVQEAEKSGDFLFGAGVTSNSGFVGNFVLDLQNFDLFDWPRSLSELIKFRSFFGAGQHFRMELQPGTDLNRFRMDFTEPYLFDKPIRFDTSMFLFERGRDGYAERRGGGSISLGKRFERGRLRGWSAEVALRAESVRIGDVDLFAARDIREDEGSNFQTSVKLTAVRDRTDSRFLPSVGDRLRFGYEQFGILGGDFTFGKATARYQWYKTLKTDALDRKSVLQLRAEGGAIIGDAPVYERFFTGGAGSIRGFEFRGIGPRQGLDRNNVGGDYLVLLGAEYTYPFIGENIRGHVFVDSGTVGSGTYRVALGTGIRLTINFLGPVPLEFNLAVPILADDEDEEQIFSFLVSGLF
;
A
#
# COMPACT_ATOMS: atom_id res chain seq x y z
N MET A 1 39.63 -21.53 2.46
CA MET A 1 41.03 -21.24 2.22
C MET A 1 41.49 -20.17 3.21
N ARG A 2 42.38 -20.60 4.10
CA ARG A 2 43.34 -19.85 4.96
C ARG A 2 42.74 -18.78 5.91
N ALA A 3 42.67 -18.99 7.24
CA ALA A 3 43.77 -19.27 8.19
C ALA A 3 44.71 -18.09 8.40
N PHE A 4 44.80 -17.65 9.67
CA PHE A 4 46.02 -17.35 10.39
C PHE A 4 45.65 -16.94 11.80
N CYS A 5 45.92 -17.71 12.83
CA CYS A 5 47.19 -17.90 13.53
C CYS A 5 47.58 -16.63 14.30
N GLY A 6 47.78 -16.68 15.52
CA GLY A 6 48.49 -17.47 16.48
C GLY A 6 48.91 -16.52 17.59
N LEU A 7 49.28 -16.73 18.69
CA LEU A 7 50.42 -17.40 19.26
C LEU A 7 50.34 -17.26 20.78
N CYS A 8 50.32 -18.35 21.47
CA CYS A 8 51.11 -18.79 22.61
C CYS A 8 51.83 -17.76 23.45
N CYS A 9 51.60 -17.85 24.80
CA CYS A 9 52.67 -17.91 25.78
C CYS A 9 52.30 -18.84 26.92
N LEU A 10 52.98 -19.96 26.97
CA LEU A 10 53.10 -20.89 28.10
C LEU A 10 53.98 -20.25 29.19
N ALA A 11 53.49 -20.24 30.43
CA ALA A 11 54.34 -20.21 31.58
C ALA A 11 53.80 -21.18 32.61
N GLY A 12 54.54 -22.22 32.82
CA GLY A 12 54.25 -23.26 33.80
C GLY A 12 54.31 -22.76 35.22
N TRP A 13 53.43 -23.30 36.04
CA TRP A 13 53.52 -23.17 37.50
C TRP A 13 53.46 -24.52 38.15
N MET A 14 54.47 -24.76 38.97
CA MET A 14 54.62 -25.89 39.85
C MET A 14 53.50 -26.04 40.84
N LEU A 15 53.00 -27.23 40.97
CA LEU A 15 52.16 -27.66 42.07
C LEU A 15 53.04 -27.83 43.36
N VAL A 16 52.62 -27.08 44.38
CA VAL A 16 52.97 -27.38 45.75
C VAL A 16 51.67 -27.63 46.54
N PRO A 17 51.44 -28.78 47.15
CA PRO A 17 50.26 -28.98 47.97
C PRO A 17 50.53 -28.40 49.37
N VAL A 18 49.81 -27.35 49.74
CA VAL A 18 49.71 -26.97 51.16
C VAL A 18 48.29 -27.32 51.64
N SER A 19 48.21 -28.37 52.43
CA SER A 19 47.05 -28.63 53.23
C SER A 19 46.99 -27.61 54.35
N ALA A 20 46.06 -26.66 54.27
CA ALA A 20 45.73 -25.81 55.41
C ALA A 20 44.32 -26.17 55.88
N VAL A 21 44.25 -26.70 57.05
CA VAL A 21 43.04 -26.86 57.84
C VAL A 21 42.49 -25.50 58.15
N ALA A 22 41.32 -25.19 57.65
CA ALA A 22 40.59 -23.96 57.91
C ALA A 22 40.07 -24.01 59.37
N GLN A 23 40.65 -23.24 60.24
CA GLN A 23 40.01 -22.80 61.49
C GLN A 23 39.11 -21.61 61.10
N SER A 24 37.80 -21.79 61.30
CA SER A 24 36.82 -20.67 61.18
C SER A 24 37.07 -19.68 62.31
N GLY A 25 37.67 -18.55 61.98
CA GLY A 25 37.79 -17.39 62.85
C GLY A 25 36.62 -16.41 62.61
N PRO A 26 36.43 -15.44 63.51
CA PRO A 26 35.33 -14.49 63.45
C PRO A 26 35.38 -13.51 62.26
N ALA A 27 36.27 -13.71 61.26
CA ALA A 27 36.44 -12.90 60.08
C ALA A 27 35.48 -13.22 58.89
N ASP A 28 34.66 -14.30 58.99
CA ASP A 28 33.80 -14.78 57.91
C ASP A 28 32.33 -14.31 58.01
N THR A 29 32.03 -13.32 58.86
CA THR A 29 30.66 -12.79 58.98
C THR A 29 30.56 -11.33 58.53
N VAL A 30 29.43 -11.01 57.90
CA VAL A 30 29.10 -9.63 57.48
C VAL A 30 28.78 -8.81 58.75
N LYS A 31 29.61 -7.84 59.07
CA LYS A 31 29.41 -6.97 60.24
C LYS A 31 28.41 -5.88 59.99
N SER A 32 28.55 -5.16 58.88
CA SER A 32 27.65 -4.08 58.47
C SER A 32 27.50 -4.05 56.97
N ILE A 33 26.38 -3.49 56.51
CA ILE A 33 26.14 -3.22 55.10
C ILE A 33 25.81 -1.74 54.96
N GLU A 34 26.60 -1.06 54.15
CA GLU A 34 26.42 0.34 53.83
C GLU A 34 26.15 0.52 52.34
N TYR A 35 25.44 1.58 52.02
CA TYR A 35 25.07 1.89 50.67
C TYR A 35 25.51 3.34 50.37
N GLU A 36 26.37 3.49 49.39
CA GLU A 36 26.78 4.77 48.86
C GLU A 36 26.15 5.05 47.48
N GLY A 37 25.79 6.28 47.20
CA GLY A 37 25.21 6.69 45.94
C GLY A 37 23.69 6.53 45.86
N LEU A 38 23.01 6.31 46.99
CA LEU A 38 21.55 6.36 47.05
C LEU A 38 21.06 7.81 47.18
N GLY A 39 20.23 8.23 46.22
CA GLY A 39 19.62 9.55 46.26
C GLY A 39 18.09 9.51 46.29
N ARG A 40 17.50 8.62 45.54
CA ARG A 40 16.05 8.50 45.33
C ARG A 40 15.46 7.18 45.77
N THR A 41 16.25 6.12 45.73
CA THR A 41 15.81 4.79 46.13
C THR A 41 16.02 4.63 47.64
N GLY A 42 14.95 4.41 48.41
CA GLY A 42 15.04 4.24 49.83
C GLY A 42 15.86 2.98 50.19
N GLN A 43 16.69 3.08 51.24
CA GLN A 43 17.58 2.03 51.70
C GLN A 43 16.82 0.71 51.98
N ALA A 44 15.57 0.78 52.46
CA ALA A 44 14.73 -0.40 52.70
C ALA A 44 14.49 -1.21 51.42
N VAL A 45 14.25 -0.54 50.29
CA VAL A 45 14.04 -1.19 48.98
C VAL A 45 15.32 -1.87 48.51
N VAL A 46 16.46 -1.25 48.70
CA VAL A 46 17.76 -1.82 48.36
C VAL A 46 18.06 -3.06 49.18
N ASN A 47 17.78 -3.02 50.51
CA ASN A 47 17.93 -4.14 51.40
C ASN A 47 17.12 -5.37 50.97
N ASP A 48 15.88 -5.16 50.51
CA ASP A 48 15.02 -6.23 49.99
C ASP A 48 15.57 -6.88 48.71
N ILE A 49 16.29 -6.11 47.90
CA ILE A 49 16.89 -6.60 46.66
C ILE A 49 18.22 -7.30 46.93
N VAL A 50 19.05 -6.75 47.79
CA VAL A 50 20.39 -7.28 48.17
C VAL A 50 20.27 -8.63 48.87
N ARG A 51 19.33 -8.77 49.83
CA ARG A 51 19.04 -9.99 50.55
C ARG A 51 20.25 -10.58 51.31
N VAL A 52 21.20 -9.77 51.66
CA VAL A 52 22.33 -10.05 52.54
C VAL A 52 22.15 -9.20 53.81
N ARG A 53 22.40 -9.73 54.99
CA ARG A 53 22.17 -9.04 56.27
C ARG A 53 23.43 -9.08 57.13
N ALA A 54 23.54 -8.12 58.00
CA ALA A 54 24.55 -8.18 59.06
C ALA A 54 24.30 -9.45 59.94
N GLY A 55 25.36 -10.22 60.19
CA GLY A 55 25.30 -11.51 60.83
C GLY A 55 25.32 -12.73 59.90
N ASP A 56 25.10 -12.53 58.58
CA ASP A 56 25.21 -13.61 57.59
C ASP A 56 26.69 -14.01 57.39
N THR A 57 26.95 -15.27 57.02
CA THR A 57 28.28 -15.69 56.57
C THR A 57 28.66 -14.98 55.26
N LEU A 58 29.87 -14.47 55.17
CA LEU A 58 30.35 -13.79 53.97
C LEU A 58 30.43 -14.77 52.79
N ASP A 59 29.56 -14.59 51.82
CA ASP A 59 29.56 -15.34 50.58
C ASP A 59 29.65 -14.35 49.41
N THR A 60 30.80 -14.31 48.75
CA THR A 60 31.03 -13.43 47.57
C THR A 60 30.08 -13.71 46.41
N ARG A 61 29.63 -14.99 46.25
CA ARG A 61 28.62 -15.34 45.24
C ARG A 61 27.24 -14.73 45.55
N ALA A 62 26.90 -14.62 46.85
CA ALA A 62 25.67 -13.96 47.27
C ALA A 62 25.73 -12.46 47.03
N LEU A 63 26.91 -11.82 47.20
CA LEU A 63 27.16 -10.41 46.89
C LEU A 63 27.13 -10.13 45.37
N ASP A 64 27.78 -10.99 44.56
CA ASP A 64 27.70 -10.91 43.09
C ASP A 64 26.26 -11.08 42.59
N GLY A 65 25.53 -12.00 43.20
CA GLY A 65 24.11 -12.20 42.97
C GLY A 65 23.27 -10.97 43.36
N ALA A 66 23.63 -10.26 44.42
CA ALA A 66 22.99 -9.02 44.84
C ALA A 66 23.23 -7.90 43.82
N VAL A 67 24.48 -7.74 43.36
CA VAL A 67 24.80 -6.79 42.28
C VAL A 67 23.99 -7.07 41.01
N THR A 68 23.93 -8.35 40.60
CA THR A 68 23.13 -8.80 39.46
C THR A 68 21.64 -8.48 39.62
N ARG A 69 21.09 -8.71 40.83
CA ARG A 69 19.68 -8.38 41.12
C ARG A 69 19.43 -6.89 41.09
N LEU A 70 20.31 -6.07 41.67
CA LEU A 70 20.23 -4.61 41.63
C LEU A 70 20.20 -4.07 40.19
N LEU A 71 21.12 -4.53 39.34
CA LEU A 71 21.17 -4.14 37.92
C LEU A 71 19.93 -4.58 37.15
N ARG A 72 19.41 -5.77 37.42
CA ARG A 72 18.18 -6.30 36.79
C ARG A 72 16.92 -5.50 37.11
N THR A 73 16.90 -4.73 38.18
CA THR A 73 15.76 -3.85 38.50
C THR A 73 15.61 -2.71 37.51
N GLY A 74 16.64 -2.41 36.70
CA GLY A 74 16.70 -1.27 35.82
C GLY A 74 16.80 0.10 36.53
N ARG A 75 16.87 0.12 37.86
CA ARG A 75 16.98 1.35 38.66
C ARG A 75 18.41 1.87 38.78
N PHE A 76 19.39 1.01 38.55
CA PHE A 76 20.81 1.33 38.70
C PHE A 76 21.51 1.16 37.34
N LEU A 77 22.38 2.12 37.02
CA LEU A 77 23.30 2.08 35.88
C LEU A 77 24.55 1.25 36.22
N GLY A 78 24.94 1.25 37.48
CA GLY A 78 26.08 0.53 38.00
C GLY A 78 25.84 0.12 39.44
N ALA A 79 26.34 -1.04 39.81
CA ALA A 79 26.40 -1.52 41.17
C ALA A 79 27.70 -2.30 41.36
N SER A 80 28.43 -2.00 42.39
CA SER A 80 29.63 -2.72 42.82
C SER A 80 29.66 -2.77 44.32
N TYR A 81 30.56 -3.53 44.89
CA TYR A 81 30.78 -3.54 46.35
C TYR A 81 32.27 -3.54 46.67
N THR A 82 32.61 -3.03 47.87
CA THR A 82 33.93 -3.14 48.48
C THR A 82 33.78 -3.85 49.81
N LEU A 83 34.84 -4.58 50.19
CA LEU A 83 34.92 -5.32 51.43
C LEU A 83 36.03 -4.66 52.31
N ASP A 84 35.68 -4.33 53.55
CA ASP A 84 36.62 -3.78 54.51
C ASP A 84 36.71 -4.77 55.71
N GLU A 85 37.86 -5.45 55.85
CA GLU A 85 38.11 -6.42 56.88
C GLU A 85 38.37 -5.74 58.23
N GLN A 86 37.55 -6.01 59.20
CA GLN A 86 37.64 -5.48 60.56
C GLN A 86 37.90 -6.60 61.53
N ALA A 87 38.36 -6.33 62.78
CA ALA A 87 38.74 -7.30 63.76
C ALA A 87 37.61 -8.27 64.21
N ASP A 88 36.34 -7.92 63.97
CA ASP A 88 35.11 -8.62 64.36
C ASP A 88 34.12 -8.91 63.20
N GLY A 89 34.62 -8.89 61.95
CA GLY A 89 33.83 -9.21 60.73
C GLY A 89 34.18 -8.32 59.58
N VAL A 90 33.45 -8.47 58.45
CA VAL A 90 33.67 -7.71 57.20
C VAL A 90 32.51 -6.72 57.00
N ALA A 91 32.88 -5.44 56.84
CA ALA A 91 31.93 -4.42 56.40
C ALA A 91 31.83 -4.45 54.87
N VAL A 92 30.61 -4.47 54.37
CA VAL A 92 30.30 -4.51 52.93
C VAL A 92 29.70 -3.17 52.55
N THR A 93 30.36 -2.43 51.66
CA THR A 93 29.85 -1.16 51.13
C THR A 93 29.45 -1.34 49.67
N PHE A 94 28.16 -1.20 49.36
CA PHE A 94 27.66 -1.20 47.98
C PHE A 94 27.74 0.20 47.44
N HIS A 95 28.44 0.36 46.31
CA HIS A 95 28.53 1.61 45.56
C HIS A 95 27.48 1.50 44.43
N LEU A 96 26.46 2.33 44.48
CA LEU A 96 25.29 2.29 43.60
C LEU A 96 25.21 3.56 42.78
N HIS A 97 25.12 3.41 41.46
CA HIS A 97 24.82 4.50 40.54
C HIS A 97 23.37 4.40 40.12
N GLU A 98 22.53 5.25 40.69
CA GLU A 98 21.12 5.28 40.30
C GLU A 98 20.92 5.75 38.85
N ARG A 99 20.01 5.11 38.16
CA ARG A 99 19.58 5.60 36.85
C ARG A 99 18.72 6.86 37.03
N PRO A 100 19.04 7.96 36.38
CA PRO A 100 18.22 9.15 36.46
C PRO A 100 16.81 8.88 35.92
N VAL A 101 15.81 9.45 36.58
CA VAL A 101 14.38 9.35 36.20
C VAL A 101 13.94 10.73 35.78
N VAL A 102 13.19 10.82 34.69
CA VAL A 102 12.62 12.10 34.24
C VAL A 102 11.57 12.56 35.26
N SER A 103 11.88 13.53 36.10
CA SER A 103 10.98 14.10 37.11
C SER A 103 10.01 15.11 36.51
N SER A 104 10.48 15.89 35.54
CA SER A 104 9.68 16.87 34.83
C SER A 104 10.19 17.09 33.41
N LEU A 105 9.28 17.48 32.52
CA LEU A 105 9.56 17.85 31.13
C LEU A 105 9.10 19.29 30.92
N ARG A 106 10.05 20.17 30.55
CA ARG A 106 9.81 21.58 30.27
C ARG A 106 10.37 21.99 28.91
N PHE A 107 9.81 23.05 28.37
CA PHE A 107 10.27 23.70 27.14
C PHE A 107 10.48 25.17 27.46
N SER A 108 11.53 25.76 26.95
CA SER A 108 11.87 27.16 27.16
C SER A 108 12.28 27.82 25.83
N GLY A 109 11.80 29.03 25.58
CA GLY A 109 12.03 29.76 24.33
C GLY A 109 11.04 29.42 23.20
N ASN A 110 10.01 28.65 23.49
CA ASN A 110 8.97 28.29 22.53
C ASN A 110 7.89 29.36 22.44
N GLU A 111 8.01 30.29 21.48
CA GLU A 111 6.99 31.32 21.21
C GLU A 111 5.95 30.84 20.19
N LYS A 112 6.38 30.05 19.18
CA LYS A 112 5.54 29.58 18.08
C LYS A 112 4.61 28.43 18.48
N PHE A 113 5.12 27.44 19.18
CA PHE A 113 4.35 26.27 19.59
C PHE A 113 4.01 26.31 21.08
N SER A 114 2.79 25.93 21.43
CA SER A 114 2.41 25.76 22.83
C SER A 114 3.09 24.52 23.44
N VAL A 115 3.27 24.52 24.76
CA VAL A 115 3.83 23.38 25.51
C VAL A 115 3.07 22.08 25.24
N SER A 116 1.74 22.13 25.07
CA SER A 116 0.93 20.95 24.76
C SER A 116 1.26 20.37 23.39
N GLN A 117 1.44 21.22 22.37
CA GLN A 117 1.80 20.79 21.03
C GLN A 117 3.20 20.16 20.98
N LEU A 118 4.17 20.71 21.73
CA LEU A 118 5.51 20.16 21.81
C LEU A 118 5.53 18.83 22.58
N LYS A 119 4.72 18.70 23.64
CA LYS A 119 4.59 17.42 24.38
C LYS A 119 4.05 16.28 23.52
N GLU A 120 3.19 16.56 22.57
CA GLU A 120 2.67 15.56 21.64
C GLU A 120 3.75 15.04 20.66
N LYS A 121 4.81 15.81 20.45
CA LYS A 121 5.91 15.45 19.54
C LYS A 121 7.00 14.62 20.22
N VAL A 122 7.05 14.62 21.56
CA VAL A 122 8.14 14.02 22.34
C VAL A 122 7.62 12.80 23.10
N ASP A 123 8.17 11.61 22.82
CA ASP A 123 7.81 10.37 23.53
C ASP A 123 8.66 10.17 24.80
N VAL A 124 8.80 11.22 25.62
CA VAL A 124 9.45 11.16 26.93
C VAL A 124 8.39 11.28 28.01
N ARG A 125 8.30 10.28 28.87
CA ARG A 125 7.30 10.23 29.96
C ARG A 125 7.95 10.56 31.30
N THR A 126 7.28 11.40 32.08
CA THR A 126 7.69 11.68 33.45
C THR A 126 7.47 10.47 34.34
N GLY A 127 8.37 10.25 35.29
CA GLY A 127 8.33 9.08 36.20
C GLY A 127 9.01 7.83 35.64
N THR A 128 9.53 7.86 34.40
CA THR A 128 10.27 6.77 33.79
C THR A 128 11.78 7.01 33.82
N PRO A 129 12.63 5.96 33.82
CA PRO A 129 14.07 6.11 33.64
C PRO A 129 14.40 6.87 32.35
N VAL A 130 15.44 7.69 32.39
CA VAL A 130 15.90 8.46 31.23
C VAL A 130 16.29 7.50 30.09
N ASP A 131 15.60 7.60 28.98
CA ASP A 131 15.96 7.01 27.70
C ASP A 131 16.63 8.08 26.81
N TRP A 132 17.93 7.95 26.66
CA TRP A 132 18.73 8.91 25.88
C TRP A 132 18.40 8.92 24.39
N PHE A 133 17.86 7.81 23.88
CA PHE A 133 17.37 7.76 22.51
C PHE A 133 16.09 8.59 22.38
N ALA A 134 15.11 8.36 23.24
CA ALA A 134 13.86 9.12 23.25
C ALA A 134 14.08 10.63 23.48
N VAL A 135 15.05 10.99 24.34
CA VAL A 135 15.40 12.42 24.58
C VAL A 135 15.96 13.06 23.32
N ARG A 136 16.85 12.38 22.59
CA ARG A 136 17.41 12.89 21.31
C ARG A 136 16.39 12.92 20.21
N ASP A 137 15.62 11.85 20.07
CA ASP A 137 14.53 11.77 19.09
C ASP A 137 13.49 12.88 19.30
N GLY A 138 13.14 13.15 20.57
CA GLY A 138 12.27 14.25 20.94
C GLY A 138 12.84 15.63 20.56
N ARG A 139 14.15 15.85 20.75
CA ARG A 139 14.84 17.07 20.28
C ARG A 139 14.71 17.20 18.76
N ASP A 140 14.98 16.13 18.02
CA ASP A 140 14.98 16.13 16.57
C ASP A 140 13.55 16.32 16.02
N ALA A 141 12.54 15.72 16.67
CA ALA A 141 11.13 15.94 16.36
C ALA A 141 10.68 17.40 16.58
N ILE A 142 11.20 18.06 17.61
CA ILE A 142 10.95 19.49 17.84
C ILE A 142 11.60 20.32 16.72
N VAL A 143 12.87 20.06 16.40
CA VAL A 143 13.59 20.76 15.31
C VAL A 143 12.81 20.64 14.01
N GLU A 144 12.36 19.43 13.65
CA GLU A 144 11.60 19.22 12.43
C GLU A 144 10.25 19.96 12.43
N ALA A 145 9.53 19.96 13.55
CA ALA A 145 8.28 20.71 13.66
C ALA A 145 8.47 22.22 13.43
N TYR A 146 9.56 22.81 13.97
CA TYR A 146 9.90 24.21 13.76
C TYR A 146 10.33 24.49 12.32
N ARG A 147 11.14 23.61 11.72
CA ARG A 147 11.52 23.70 10.30
C ARG A 147 10.31 23.67 9.38
N GLU A 148 9.37 22.75 9.62
CA GLU A 148 8.09 22.69 8.89
C GLU A 148 7.27 23.99 9.02
N ALA A 149 7.38 24.68 10.16
CA ALA A 149 6.71 25.96 10.41
C ALA A 149 7.44 27.17 9.80
N GLY A 150 8.63 26.98 9.21
CA GLY A 150 9.42 28.02 8.53
C GLY A 150 10.58 28.58 9.35
N TYR A 151 10.95 27.97 10.46
CA TYR A 151 12.07 28.35 11.32
C TYR A 151 13.28 27.47 11.00
N GLY A 152 13.96 27.74 9.86
CA GLY A 152 15.04 26.90 9.35
C GLY A 152 16.27 26.85 10.26
N ASP A 153 16.55 27.93 10.95
CA ASP A 153 17.74 28.11 11.81
C ASP A 153 17.45 27.78 13.29
N VAL A 154 16.34 27.04 13.57
CA VAL A 154 16.02 26.65 14.93
C VAL A 154 17.11 25.77 15.55
N VAL A 155 17.50 26.11 16.77
CA VAL A 155 18.43 25.32 17.58
C VAL A 155 17.68 24.82 18.80
N VAL A 156 17.71 23.49 19.03
CA VAL A 156 17.12 22.87 20.21
C VAL A 156 18.20 22.10 20.95
N THR A 157 18.41 22.46 22.19
CA THR A 157 19.41 21.85 23.08
C THR A 157 18.78 21.39 24.38
N PHE A 158 19.47 20.52 25.09
CA PHE A 158 19.12 20.14 26.46
C PHE A 158 20.41 19.90 27.24
N ASP A 159 20.36 20.18 28.54
CA ASP A 159 21.50 19.95 29.43
C ASP A 159 21.45 18.51 29.98
N ARG A 160 22.48 17.74 29.60
CA ARG A 160 22.58 16.34 30.00
C ARG A 160 22.94 16.21 31.49
N GLU A 161 23.88 17.00 31.97
CA GLU A 161 24.37 16.93 33.36
C GLU A 161 23.27 17.35 34.33
N GLU A 162 22.51 18.37 33.97
CA GLU A 162 21.37 18.84 34.75
C GLU A 162 20.26 17.77 34.81
N LEU A 163 19.94 17.10 33.66
CA LEU A 163 19.00 16.01 33.61
C LEU A 163 19.44 14.82 34.49
N GLU A 164 20.73 14.46 34.45
CA GLU A 164 21.28 13.38 35.28
C GLU A 164 21.21 13.74 36.78
N ARG A 165 21.48 14.97 37.12
CA ARG A 165 21.51 15.46 38.52
C ARG A 165 20.13 15.66 39.14
N THR A 166 19.18 16.28 38.41
CA THR A 166 17.87 16.69 38.94
C THR A 166 16.73 15.82 38.46
N GLY A 167 16.92 15.15 37.32
CA GLY A 167 15.84 14.48 36.57
C GLY A 167 14.94 15.43 35.79
N GLU A 168 15.27 16.73 35.74
CA GLU A 168 14.50 17.69 35.00
C GLU A 168 15.00 17.79 33.55
N LEU A 169 14.16 17.41 32.59
CA LEU A 169 14.44 17.59 31.17
C LEU A 169 13.89 18.93 30.70
N VAL A 170 14.78 19.83 30.31
CA VAL A 170 14.43 21.12 29.73
C VAL A 170 14.96 21.18 28.30
N TYR A 171 14.07 21.26 27.31
CA TYR A 171 14.46 21.61 25.95
C TYR A 171 14.54 23.12 25.83
N LEU A 172 15.73 23.62 25.56
CA LEU A 172 16.01 25.05 25.27
C LEU A 172 15.86 25.24 23.77
N ILE A 173 14.96 26.11 23.36
CA ILE A 173 14.62 26.36 21.98
C ILE A 173 14.99 27.80 21.62
N GLU A 174 15.83 27.93 20.63
CA GLU A 174 16.16 29.22 19.98
C GLU A 174 15.50 29.14 18.60
N GLU A 175 14.34 29.80 18.44
CA GLU A 175 13.51 29.65 17.23
C GLU A 175 14.18 30.20 15.97
N GLY A 176 15.00 31.27 16.12
CA GLY A 176 15.56 32.02 15.00
C GLY A 176 14.48 32.77 14.18
N PRO A 177 14.88 33.45 13.10
CA PRO A 177 13.93 34.16 12.24
C PRO A 177 13.04 33.17 11.43
N ARG A 178 11.79 33.57 11.24
CA ARG A 178 10.91 32.83 10.34
C ARG A 178 11.17 33.22 8.90
N VAL A 179 11.74 32.29 8.14
CA VAL A 179 12.12 32.50 6.74
C VAL A 179 11.19 31.73 5.80
N ARG A 180 10.68 32.40 4.75
CA ARG A 180 9.76 31.81 3.79
C ARG A 180 10.32 31.89 2.37
N ILE A 181 10.16 30.81 1.62
CA ILE A 181 10.47 30.80 0.19
C ILE A 181 9.36 31.51 -0.57
N ARG A 182 9.67 32.69 -1.09
CA ARG A 182 8.76 33.45 -1.97
C ARG A 182 8.89 33.04 -3.42
N GLU A 183 10.12 32.79 -3.84
CA GLU A 183 10.40 32.52 -5.22
C GLU A 183 11.39 31.37 -5.40
N ILE A 184 11.17 30.58 -6.46
CA ILE A 184 12.11 29.58 -6.95
C ILE A 184 12.44 29.94 -8.40
N VAL A 185 13.71 30.15 -8.67
CA VAL A 185 14.24 30.54 -9.99
C VAL A 185 15.11 29.40 -10.53
N PHE A 186 15.03 29.16 -11.83
CA PHE A 186 15.89 28.23 -12.55
C PHE A 186 16.68 29.05 -13.58
N GLU A 187 17.96 29.24 -13.33
CA GLU A 187 18.86 29.97 -14.24
C GLU A 187 19.60 29.01 -15.13
N GLY A 188 19.85 29.41 -16.39
CA GLY A 188 20.56 28.60 -17.38
C GLY A 188 19.72 27.48 -18.01
N SER A 189 18.46 27.31 -17.62
CA SER A 189 17.56 26.33 -18.24
C SER A 189 16.98 26.87 -19.54
N THR A 190 17.28 26.22 -20.66
CA THR A 190 16.76 26.54 -22.00
C THR A 190 15.89 25.43 -22.57
N ALA A 191 16.21 24.18 -22.27
CA ALA A 191 15.52 22.99 -22.79
C ALA A 191 14.17 22.72 -22.14
N PHE A 192 13.94 23.18 -20.91
CA PHE A 192 12.74 22.88 -20.15
C PHE A 192 12.11 24.13 -19.52
N SER A 193 10.80 24.21 -19.55
CA SER A 193 10.07 25.31 -18.93
C SER A 193 10.19 25.29 -17.40
N ARG A 194 10.16 26.48 -16.77
CA ARG A 194 10.13 26.66 -15.30
C ARG A 194 9.07 25.76 -14.64
N GLY A 195 7.88 25.65 -15.24
CA GLY A 195 6.81 24.80 -14.71
C GLY A 195 7.13 23.31 -14.72
N LYS A 196 7.98 22.84 -15.67
CA LYS A 196 8.44 21.44 -15.73
C LYS A 196 9.50 21.19 -14.66
N LEU A 197 10.46 22.09 -14.48
CA LEU A 197 11.50 21.99 -13.46
C LEU A 197 10.95 22.12 -12.03
N LYS A 198 9.99 23.04 -11.82
CA LYS A 198 9.31 23.20 -10.52
C LYS A 198 8.58 21.92 -10.05
N ARG A 199 8.27 21.02 -10.94
CA ARG A 199 7.68 19.70 -10.60
C ARG A 199 8.71 18.66 -10.17
N GLN A 200 9.99 18.88 -10.50
CA GLN A 200 11.08 17.97 -10.14
C GLN A 200 11.67 18.27 -8.76
N VAL A 201 11.28 19.37 -8.14
CA VAL A 201 11.79 19.82 -6.83
C VAL A 201 10.72 19.68 -5.76
N GLU A 202 11.14 19.26 -4.57
CA GLU A 202 10.30 19.20 -3.37
C GLU A 202 10.18 20.56 -2.70
N THR A 203 11.20 21.39 -2.81
CA THR A 203 11.18 22.79 -2.37
C THR A 203 9.99 23.53 -2.97
N LYS A 204 9.15 24.13 -2.14
CA LYS A 204 7.92 24.83 -2.56
C LYS A 204 7.86 26.24 -1.98
N THR A 205 7.28 27.14 -2.74
CA THR A 205 7.00 28.51 -2.29
C THR A 205 5.87 28.52 -1.26
N ALA A 206 5.85 29.48 -0.36
CA ALA A 206 4.73 29.76 0.53
C ALA A 206 3.44 29.97 -0.27
N PHE A 207 2.33 29.43 0.22
CA PHE A 207 1.03 29.60 -0.40
C PHE A 207 -0.06 29.70 0.65
N TRP A 208 -0.50 30.93 0.91
CA TRP A 208 -1.53 31.28 1.88
C TRP A 208 -1.32 30.49 3.19
N PHE A 209 -2.41 29.98 3.84
CA PHE A 209 -2.30 29.18 5.08
C PHE A 209 -2.05 27.68 4.83
N PHE A 210 -2.11 27.22 3.58
CA PHE A 210 -1.94 25.79 3.25
C PHE A 210 -0.48 25.34 3.20
N ARG A 211 0.47 26.26 3.07
CA ARG A 211 1.88 25.91 2.93
C ARG A 211 2.77 27.03 3.48
N ALA A 212 3.57 26.67 4.48
CA ALA A 212 4.46 27.63 5.16
C ALA A 212 5.58 28.16 4.25
N GLY A 213 6.03 27.36 3.25
CA GLY A 213 7.17 27.71 2.39
C GLY A 213 8.48 27.73 3.15
N ALA A 214 8.63 26.83 4.12
CA ALA A 214 9.86 26.69 4.90
C ALA A 214 11.05 26.34 4.00
N PHE A 215 12.21 26.94 4.25
CA PHE A 215 13.45 26.53 3.62
C PHE A 215 14.07 25.40 4.45
N ASP A 216 14.50 24.37 3.76
CA ASP A 216 15.18 23.20 4.31
C ASP A 216 16.39 22.93 3.41
N GLU A 217 17.57 22.92 4.00
CA GLU A 217 18.83 22.78 3.27
C GLU A 217 19.00 21.39 2.68
N ASP A 218 18.72 20.34 3.47
CA ASP A 218 18.81 18.93 3.03
C ASP A 218 17.87 18.67 1.83
N ARG A 219 16.70 19.29 1.86
CA ARG A 219 15.71 19.23 0.77
C ARG A 219 16.20 19.96 -0.47
N ALA A 220 16.83 21.12 -0.31
CA ALA A 220 17.39 21.86 -1.44
C ALA A 220 18.56 21.09 -2.09
N GLU A 221 19.41 20.45 -1.31
CA GLU A 221 20.47 19.56 -1.82
C GLU A 221 19.91 18.33 -2.53
N SER A 222 18.89 17.69 -1.96
CA SER A 222 18.18 16.61 -2.62
C SER A 222 17.58 17.05 -3.96
N ASP A 223 17.02 18.25 -4.02
CA ASP A 223 16.45 18.82 -5.24
C ASP A 223 17.50 19.07 -6.32
N VAL A 224 18.72 19.46 -5.96
CA VAL A 224 19.86 19.56 -6.88
C VAL A 224 20.12 18.20 -7.55
N LEU A 225 20.21 17.14 -6.75
CA LEU A 225 20.43 15.78 -7.26
C LEU A 225 19.28 15.32 -8.16
N LYS A 226 18.03 15.62 -7.80
CA LYS A 226 16.85 15.30 -8.60
C LYS A 226 16.82 16.03 -9.92
N LEU A 227 17.14 17.32 -9.92
CA LEU A 227 17.24 18.11 -11.15
C LEU A 227 18.35 17.59 -12.06
N GLN A 228 19.54 17.31 -11.50
CA GLN A 228 20.66 16.76 -12.26
C GLN A 228 20.30 15.40 -12.86
N GLN A 229 19.67 14.51 -12.10
CA GLN A 229 19.19 13.23 -12.60
C GLN A 229 18.14 13.41 -13.68
N PHE A 230 17.16 14.31 -13.48
CA PHE A 230 16.15 14.63 -14.48
C PHE A 230 16.78 15.07 -15.82
N TYR A 231 17.79 15.95 -15.79
CA TYR A 231 18.47 16.36 -17.01
C TYR A 231 19.21 15.20 -17.69
N ARG A 232 19.91 14.37 -16.92
CA ARG A 232 20.59 13.17 -17.43
C ARG A 232 19.58 12.19 -18.05
N ASP A 233 18.44 11.98 -17.43
CA ASP A 233 17.35 11.13 -17.94
C ASP A 233 16.75 11.65 -19.25
N GLN A 234 16.90 12.94 -19.52
CA GLN A 234 16.45 13.60 -20.77
C GLN A 234 17.58 13.74 -21.82
N GLY A 235 18.74 13.15 -21.57
CA GLY A 235 19.85 13.08 -22.50
C GLY A 235 20.93 14.16 -22.32
N PHE A 236 20.86 14.97 -21.30
CA PHE A 236 21.90 15.95 -20.96
C PHE A 236 22.88 15.33 -19.96
N LEU A 237 23.76 14.45 -20.45
CA LEU A 237 24.60 13.58 -19.60
C LEU A 237 25.60 14.37 -18.76
N ASP A 238 26.07 15.52 -19.25
CA ASP A 238 27.02 16.41 -18.60
C ASP A 238 26.38 17.48 -17.73
N ALA A 239 25.05 17.45 -17.58
CA ALA A 239 24.33 18.47 -16.84
C ALA A 239 24.82 18.62 -15.40
N ARG A 240 25.04 19.86 -14.98
CA ARG A 240 25.45 20.24 -13.62
C ARG A 240 24.39 21.17 -13.04
N VAL A 241 24.06 20.95 -11.78
CA VAL A 241 23.09 21.78 -11.07
C VAL A 241 23.70 22.16 -9.72
N SER A 242 23.51 23.39 -9.33
CA SER A 242 23.83 23.90 -8.00
C SER A 242 22.69 24.79 -7.52
N TYR A 243 22.68 25.13 -6.22
CA TYR A 243 21.70 26.09 -5.72
C TYR A 243 22.40 27.19 -4.92
N ARG A 244 21.73 28.35 -4.80
CA ARG A 244 22.08 29.42 -3.91
C ARG A 244 20.84 30.06 -3.31
N ARG A 245 20.99 30.63 -2.13
CA ARG A 245 19.96 31.38 -1.42
C ARG A 245 20.18 32.88 -1.64
N GLU A 246 19.15 33.62 -1.96
CA GLU A 246 19.14 35.07 -2.05
C GLU A 246 18.05 35.59 -1.11
N THR A 247 18.44 36.51 -0.19
CA THR A 247 17.50 37.18 0.71
C THR A 247 16.76 38.27 -0.09
N ILE A 248 15.43 38.30 0.02
CA ILE A 248 14.56 39.31 -0.58
C ILE A 248 14.02 40.17 0.55
N GLU A 249 14.01 41.50 0.40
CA GLU A 249 13.41 42.47 1.30
C GLU A 249 13.36 42.12 2.80
N ASP A 250 13.95 42.92 3.66
CA ASP A 250 13.90 42.86 5.13
C ASP A 250 14.34 41.55 5.85
N GLY A 251 14.91 40.58 5.15
CA GLY A 251 15.54 39.39 5.79
C GLY A 251 14.55 38.23 6.08
N GLU A 252 13.26 38.40 5.90
CA GLU A 252 12.25 37.36 6.21
C GLU A 252 11.91 36.45 5.04
N ASP A 253 12.16 36.88 3.79
CA ASP A 253 11.79 36.14 2.59
C ASP A 253 13.03 35.70 1.78
N LEU A 254 13.00 34.48 1.27
CA LEU A 254 14.05 33.89 0.45
C LEU A 254 13.63 33.66 -0.99
N ARG A 255 14.60 33.88 -1.89
CA ARG A 255 14.60 33.33 -3.24
C ARG A 255 15.61 32.18 -3.30
N VAL A 256 15.14 31.01 -3.73
CA VAL A 256 16.01 29.87 -4.01
C VAL A 256 16.29 29.84 -5.50
N VAL A 257 17.56 29.94 -5.90
CA VAL A 257 17.98 29.93 -7.28
C VAL A 257 18.74 28.65 -7.58
N PHE A 258 18.19 27.83 -8.47
CA PHE A 258 18.89 26.67 -9.03
C PHE A 258 19.61 27.10 -10.30
N ALA A 259 20.95 27.09 -10.25
CA ALA A 259 21.80 27.38 -11.40
C ALA A 259 22.08 26.06 -12.15
N ILE A 260 21.73 26.02 -13.43
CA ILE A 260 21.77 24.85 -14.28
C ILE A 260 22.70 25.11 -15.47
N ASP A 261 23.70 24.26 -15.60
CA ASP A 261 24.48 24.13 -16.82
C ASP A 261 24.01 22.87 -17.51
N GLU A 262 23.23 23.04 -18.57
CA GLU A 262 22.59 21.92 -19.27
C GLU A 262 23.60 21.05 -20.03
N GLY A 263 24.71 21.62 -20.50
CA GLY A 263 25.66 20.93 -21.37
C GLY A 263 25.04 20.57 -22.74
N VAL A 264 25.55 19.51 -23.36
CA VAL A 264 25.10 19.03 -24.67
C VAL A 264 24.04 17.93 -24.52
N ARG A 265 23.05 17.96 -25.38
CA ARG A 265 22.04 16.89 -25.44
C ARG A 265 22.49 15.77 -26.34
N TYR A 266 22.68 14.57 -25.79
CA TYR A 266 23.22 13.41 -26.49
C TYR A 266 22.15 12.61 -27.23
N ALA A 267 22.48 12.19 -28.48
CA ALA A 267 21.72 11.25 -29.28
C ALA A 267 22.47 9.91 -29.41
N ILE A 268 21.71 8.86 -29.64
CA ILE A 268 22.26 7.50 -29.82
C ILE A 268 22.87 7.39 -31.21
N GLU A 269 24.19 7.17 -31.30
CA GLU A 269 24.90 6.91 -32.56
C GLU A 269 24.71 5.46 -33.01
N ALA A 270 24.85 4.50 -32.08
CA ALA A 270 24.71 3.08 -32.35
C ALA A 270 24.25 2.34 -31.07
N ILE A 271 23.59 1.21 -31.27
CA ILE A 271 23.28 0.21 -30.21
C ILE A 271 23.95 -1.07 -30.65
N GLU A 272 24.88 -1.56 -29.83
CA GLU A 272 25.65 -2.78 -30.06
C GLU A 272 25.35 -3.80 -28.97
N PHE A 273 25.24 -5.08 -29.35
CA PHE A 273 25.11 -6.17 -28.41
C PHE A 273 26.39 -6.99 -28.40
N ARG A 274 26.80 -7.47 -27.24
CA ARG A 274 27.99 -8.31 -27.07
C ARG A 274 27.70 -9.45 -26.12
N GLY A 275 28.16 -10.63 -26.50
CA GLY A 275 28.01 -11.84 -25.68
C GLY A 275 26.69 -12.57 -25.85
N ASN A 276 25.82 -12.11 -26.75
CA ASN A 276 24.57 -12.78 -27.11
C ASN A 276 24.81 -13.92 -28.10
N THR A 277 24.38 -15.12 -27.74
CA THR A 277 24.41 -16.30 -28.59
C THR A 277 23.04 -16.93 -28.78
N ALA A 278 22.18 -16.82 -27.77
CA ALA A 278 20.83 -17.37 -27.73
C ALA A 278 19.80 -16.54 -28.55
N LEU A 279 20.03 -15.25 -28.66
CA LEU A 279 19.17 -14.32 -29.40
C LEU A 279 20.02 -13.52 -30.39
N ALA A 280 19.61 -13.42 -31.64
CA ALA A 280 20.30 -12.63 -32.65
C ALA A 280 20.14 -11.12 -32.40
N ASP A 281 21.09 -10.28 -32.84
CA ASP A 281 21.04 -8.82 -32.71
C ASP A 281 19.72 -8.20 -33.21
N GLY A 282 19.21 -8.74 -34.34
CA GLY A 282 17.94 -8.27 -34.90
C GLY A 282 16.73 -8.53 -34.00
N GLU A 283 16.72 -9.65 -33.28
CA GLU A 283 15.68 -9.97 -32.28
C GLU A 283 15.80 -9.05 -31.05
N LEU A 284 17.03 -8.84 -30.58
CA LEU A 284 17.31 -7.96 -29.46
C LEU A 284 16.95 -6.51 -29.77
N ILE A 285 17.28 -6.02 -30.97
CA ILE A 285 16.88 -4.67 -31.41
C ILE A 285 15.36 -4.52 -31.44
N ALA A 286 14.63 -5.55 -31.88
CA ALA A 286 13.18 -5.54 -31.91
C ALA A 286 12.53 -5.49 -30.52
N LEU A 287 13.23 -5.94 -29.49
CA LEU A 287 12.80 -5.91 -28.09
C LEU A 287 13.10 -4.56 -27.43
N THR A 288 14.07 -3.79 -27.91
CA THR A 288 14.46 -2.51 -27.33
C THR A 288 13.57 -1.38 -27.83
N ALA A 289 13.29 -0.42 -26.97
CA ALA A 289 12.57 0.80 -27.33
C ALA A 289 13.51 1.97 -27.65
N SER A 290 14.80 1.88 -27.31
CA SER A 290 15.84 2.82 -27.71
C SER A 290 16.11 2.69 -29.20
N GLN A 291 16.31 3.82 -29.90
CA GLN A 291 16.52 3.86 -31.35
C GLN A 291 17.70 4.76 -31.70
N VAL A 292 18.49 4.35 -32.69
CA VAL A 292 19.56 5.18 -33.28
C VAL A 292 19.01 6.50 -33.80
N GLY A 293 19.73 7.59 -33.58
CA GLY A 293 19.32 8.95 -33.92
C GLY A 293 18.35 9.62 -32.95
N ARG A 294 17.84 8.89 -31.95
CA ARG A 294 17.00 9.46 -30.89
C ARG A 294 17.84 9.87 -29.69
N THR A 295 17.30 10.81 -28.91
CA THR A 295 17.92 11.24 -27.67
C THR A 295 18.09 10.07 -26.70
N VAL A 296 19.25 9.95 -26.10
CA VAL A 296 19.48 9.00 -24.99
C VAL A 296 18.56 9.38 -23.82
N LYS A 297 17.84 8.37 -23.33
CA LYS A 297 17.03 8.47 -22.10
C LYS A 297 17.43 7.33 -21.20
N ARG A 298 18.11 7.64 -20.10
CA ARG A 298 18.57 6.61 -19.16
C ARG A 298 17.47 5.66 -18.70
N PRO A 299 16.27 6.12 -18.30
CA PRO A 299 15.18 5.21 -17.91
C PRO A 299 14.77 4.25 -19.03
N GLN A 300 14.89 4.68 -20.30
CA GLN A 300 14.61 3.85 -21.46
C GLN A 300 15.68 2.76 -21.65
N VAL A 301 16.95 3.12 -21.54
CA VAL A 301 18.06 2.17 -21.60
C VAL A 301 17.97 1.14 -20.47
N ASP A 302 17.64 1.59 -19.25
CA ASP A 302 17.42 0.69 -18.12
C ASP A 302 16.22 -0.24 -18.34
N ALA A 303 15.17 0.24 -19.03
CA ALA A 303 14.03 -0.59 -19.42
C ALA A 303 14.42 -1.63 -20.49
N ASP A 304 15.23 -1.23 -21.47
CA ASP A 304 15.74 -2.13 -22.50
C ASP A 304 16.61 -3.24 -21.90
N ILE A 305 17.50 -2.92 -20.97
CA ILE A 305 18.29 -3.89 -20.21
C ILE A 305 17.38 -4.92 -19.51
N ARG A 306 16.33 -4.45 -18.82
CA ARG A 306 15.37 -5.34 -18.16
C ARG A 306 14.65 -6.23 -19.17
N THR A 307 14.27 -5.69 -20.31
CA THR A 307 13.57 -6.43 -21.37
C THR A 307 14.46 -7.51 -21.98
N VAL A 308 15.69 -7.17 -22.32
CA VAL A 308 16.69 -8.12 -22.86
C VAL A 308 16.96 -9.23 -21.84
N ARG A 309 17.19 -8.90 -20.57
CA ARG A 309 17.39 -9.88 -19.50
C ARG A 309 16.16 -10.78 -19.31
N SER A 310 14.98 -10.21 -19.34
CA SER A 310 13.70 -10.95 -19.24
C SER A 310 13.54 -11.95 -20.40
N ALA A 311 13.97 -11.60 -21.62
CA ALA A 311 13.93 -12.49 -22.76
C ALA A 311 14.88 -13.71 -22.57
N HIS A 312 16.07 -13.51 -22.00
CA HIS A 312 16.97 -14.60 -21.65
C HIS A 312 16.41 -15.51 -20.53
N TRP A 313 15.74 -14.92 -19.54
CA TRP A 313 15.05 -15.69 -18.49
C TRP A 313 13.94 -16.59 -19.04
N GLU A 314 13.19 -16.12 -20.05
CA GLU A 314 12.18 -16.95 -20.73
C GLU A 314 12.79 -18.15 -21.46
N LEU A 315 14.05 -18.03 -21.89
CA LEU A 315 14.81 -19.10 -22.52
C LEU A 315 15.59 -19.98 -21.52
N GLY A 316 15.39 -19.82 -20.23
CA GLY A 316 16.01 -20.64 -19.19
C GLY A 316 17.43 -20.22 -18.77
N TYR A 317 17.91 -19.08 -19.20
CA TYR A 317 19.19 -18.50 -18.76
C TYR A 317 19.03 -17.75 -17.45
N LEU A 318 18.89 -18.47 -16.36
CA LEU A 318 18.57 -17.96 -15.01
C LEU A 318 19.51 -16.88 -14.51
N TYR A 319 20.80 -17.06 -14.80
CA TYR A 319 21.87 -16.20 -14.29
C TYR A 319 22.34 -15.19 -15.32
N ALA A 320 21.56 -14.99 -16.39
CA ALA A 320 21.90 -14.00 -17.41
C ALA A 320 22.08 -12.61 -16.78
N ALA A 321 23.28 -12.06 -16.89
CA ALA A 321 23.61 -10.70 -16.51
C ALA A 321 23.60 -9.83 -17.76
N VAL A 322 22.87 -8.71 -17.69
CA VAL A 322 22.76 -7.73 -18.78
C VAL A 322 23.05 -6.35 -18.22
N GLY A 323 24.05 -5.71 -18.81
CA GLY A 323 24.47 -4.34 -18.48
C GLY A 323 24.53 -3.47 -19.74
N ALA A 324 24.58 -2.15 -19.56
CA ALA A 324 24.86 -1.25 -20.67
C ALA A 324 25.99 -0.31 -20.32
N GLN A 325 26.91 -0.14 -21.25
CA GLN A 325 27.96 0.87 -21.23
C GLN A 325 27.63 1.97 -22.22
N GLN A 326 27.82 3.22 -21.78
CA GLN A 326 27.69 4.39 -22.63
C GLN A 326 29.08 4.92 -22.97
N VAL A 327 29.43 4.86 -24.24
CA VAL A 327 30.72 5.33 -24.74
C VAL A 327 30.48 6.60 -25.58
N PHE A 328 31.09 7.70 -25.15
CA PHE A 328 30.98 8.95 -25.90
C PHE A 328 31.73 8.83 -27.24
N SER A 329 31.09 9.30 -28.29
CA SER A 329 31.67 9.34 -29.62
C SER A 329 32.67 10.48 -29.75
N ASP A 330 33.63 10.38 -30.68
CA ASP A 330 34.50 11.50 -31.06
C ASP A 330 33.71 12.68 -31.65
N LYS A 331 32.47 12.43 -32.11
CA LYS A 331 31.56 13.47 -32.56
C LYS A 331 30.76 14.05 -31.39
N PRO A 332 30.80 15.37 -31.16
CA PRO A 332 30.07 16.01 -30.07
C PRO A 332 28.57 15.69 -30.11
N GLY A 333 27.97 15.41 -28.96
CA GLY A 333 26.54 15.16 -28.83
C GLY A 333 26.09 13.74 -29.27
N LEU A 334 27.01 12.83 -29.52
CA LEU A 334 26.69 11.45 -29.85
C LEU A 334 27.27 10.47 -28.81
N VAL A 335 26.51 9.41 -28.54
CA VAL A 335 26.91 8.34 -27.62
C VAL A 335 26.53 6.98 -28.22
N ARG A 336 27.43 6.02 -28.09
CA ARG A 336 27.20 4.61 -28.43
C ARG A 336 26.76 3.87 -27.17
N ILE A 337 25.73 3.04 -27.27
CA ILE A 337 25.25 2.18 -26.21
C ILE A 337 25.70 0.77 -26.55
N THR A 338 26.56 0.18 -25.71
CA THR A 338 26.94 -1.22 -25.82
C THR A 338 26.24 -2.00 -24.72
N ILE A 339 25.35 -2.92 -25.08
CA ILE A 339 24.65 -3.81 -24.17
C ILE A 339 25.47 -5.10 -24.08
N GLU A 340 26.05 -5.32 -22.90
CA GLU A 340 26.86 -6.49 -22.60
C GLU A 340 25.98 -7.57 -21.96
N ILE A 341 26.05 -8.79 -22.47
CA ILE A 341 25.22 -9.92 -22.10
C ILE A 341 26.13 -11.07 -21.70
N GLU A 342 26.02 -11.52 -20.48
CA GLU A 342 26.62 -12.77 -20.01
C GLU A 342 25.48 -13.76 -19.82
N GLU A 343 25.25 -14.65 -20.82
CA GLU A 343 24.07 -15.53 -20.83
C GLU A 343 24.14 -16.60 -19.73
N GLY A 344 25.33 -17.15 -19.48
CA GLY A 344 25.50 -18.26 -18.57
C GLY A 344 24.98 -19.60 -19.13
N GLU A 345 24.67 -20.54 -18.25
CA GLU A 345 24.15 -21.87 -18.60
C GLU A 345 22.60 -21.86 -18.67
N GLN A 346 22.03 -22.60 -19.61
CA GLN A 346 20.59 -22.79 -19.75
C GLN A 346 20.12 -23.91 -18.83
N PHE A 347 19.03 -23.68 -18.10
CA PHE A 347 18.45 -24.61 -17.11
C PHE A 347 17.05 -25.07 -17.48
N ARG A 348 16.80 -26.36 -17.18
CA ARG A 348 15.48 -26.96 -17.18
C ARG A 348 14.94 -27.08 -15.75
N VAL A 349 13.63 -27.25 -15.64
CA VAL A 349 12.96 -27.45 -14.37
C VAL A 349 13.18 -28.86 -13.87
N GLY A 350 13.73 -28.99 -12.66
CA GLY A 350 13.84 -30.24 -11.92
C GLY A 350 12.59 -30.52 -11.06
N MET A 351 12.77 -30.99 -9.84
CA MET A 351 11.67 -31.25 -8.92
C MET A 351 11.07 -29.93 -8.37
N VAL A 352 9.77 -29.97 -8.07
CA VAL A 352 9.08 -28.85 -7.41
C VAL A 352 8.73 -29.26 -5.97
N ALA A 353 9.31 -28.58 -4.99
CA ALA A 353 9.03 -28.76 -3.57
C ALA A 353 8.30 -27.53 -3.01
N VAL A 354 7.38 -27.76 -2.08
CA VAL A 354 6.64 -26.70 -1.36
C VAL A 354 7.02 -26.73 0.10
N ARG A 355 7.22 -25.56 0.72
CA ARG A 355 7.55 -25.39 2.14
C ARG A 355 6.73 -24.26 2.74
N GLY A 356 6.45 -24.36 4.06
CA GLY A 356 5.80 -23.30 4.83
C GLY A 356 4.27 -23.30 4.79
N ASN A 357 3.64 -24.16 3.99
CA ASN A 357 2.20 -24.34 3.94
C ASN A 357 1.75 -25.34 5.03
N THR A 358 1.57 -24.85 6.24
CA THR A 358 1.23 -25.70 7.40
C THR A 358 -0.25 -26.11 7.46
N ARG A 359 -1.13 -25.26 6.96
CA ARG A 359 -2.59 -25.42 6.94
C ARG A 359 -3.16 -25.52 5.52
N THR A 360 -2.50 -24.89 4.55
CA THR A 360 -2.92 -24.85 3.16
C THR A 360 -2.45 -26.09 2.42
N LYS A 361 -3.33 -26.72 1.64
CA LYS A 361 -2.99 -27.90 0.86
C LYS A 361 -1.94 -27.59 -0.21
N ASP A 362 -0.98 -28.49 -0.42
CA ASP A 362 0.12 -28.37 -1.40
C ASP A 362 -0.36 -27.94 -2.79
N LYS A 363 -1.47 -28.52 -3.24
CA LYS A 363 -2.04 -28.23 -4.56
C LYS A 363 -2.38 -26.74 -4.77
N VAL A 364 -2.73 -26.01 -3.69
CA VAL A 364 -3.03 -24.57 -3.75
C VAL A 364 -1.80 -23.77 -4.12
N VAL A 365 -0.63 -24.20 -3.62
CA VAL A 365 0.66 -23.56 -3.93
C VAL A 365 1.15 -23.96 -5.31
N ARG A 366 1.15 -25.28 -5.60
CA ARG A 366 1.68 -25.82 -6.87
C ARG A 366 0.95 -25.29 -8.11
N ARG A 367 -0.36 -25.13 -8.06
CA ARG A 367 -1.18 -24.63 -9.18
C ARG A 367 -0.92 -23.16 -9.54
N ALA A 368 -0.22 -22.41 -8.66
CA ALA A 368 0.21 -21.06 -8.97
C ALA A 368 1.43 -21.03 -9.91
N LEU A 369 2.15 -22.15 -10.05
CA LEU A 369 3.32 -22.27 -10.92
C LEU A 369 2.91 -22.94 -12.25
N ASN A 370 3.26 -22.30 -13.38
CA ASN A 370 3.04 -22.84 -14.72
C ASN A 370 4.34 -23.34 -15.36
N LEU A 371 5.18 -24.00 -14.55
CA LEU A 371 6.40 -24.70 -14.99
C LEU A 371 6.29 -26.17 -14.64
N TYR A 372 6.47 -27.05 -15.62
CA TYR A 372 6.21 -28.46 -15.49
C TYR A 372 7.49 -29.27 -15.73
N PRO A 373 8.00 -29.98 -14.70
CA PRO A 373 9.15 -30.86 -14.86
C PRO A 373 8.77 -32.08 -15.73
N PRO A 374 9.75 -32.68 -16.45
CA PRO A 374 11.13 -32.23 -16.66
C PRO A 374 11.31 -31.41 -17.95
N ASP A 375 10.24 -31.16 -18.70
CA ASP A 375 10.33 -30.74 -20.10
C ASP A 375 10.50 -29.22 -20.25
N ASP A 376 9.98 -28.43 -19.32
CA ASP A 376 10.00 -26.96 -19.42
C ASP A 376 11.39 -26.39 -19.13
N LEU A 377 11.76 -25.35 -19.87
CA LEU A 377 12.86 -24.48 -19.51
C LEU A 377 12.51 -23.69 -18.24
N PHE A 378 13.50 -23.40 -17.42
CA PHE A 378 13.29 -22.65 -16.20
C PHE A 378 13.07 -21.16 -16.51
N ASP A 379 11.84 -20.76 -16.77
CA ASP A 379 11.46 -19.34 -16.94
C ASP A 379 11.39 -18.62 -15.59
N LEU A 380 12.39 -17.78 -15.29
CA LEU A 380 12.43 -17.00 -14.05
C LEU A 380 11.32 -15.93 -13.99
N ASN A 381 10.85 -15.45 -15.14
CA ASN A 381 9.69 -14.55 -15.16
C ASN A 381 8.42 -15.28 -14.70
N GLU A 382 8.27 -16.57 -15.07
CA GLU A 382 7.14 -17.37 -14.61
C GLU A 382 7.24 -17.65 -13.11
N ALA A 383 8.43 -17.89 -12.57
CA ALA A 383 8.67 -17.99 -11.14
C ALA A 383 8.22 -16.71 -10.40
N THR A 384 8.62 -15.54 -10.90
CA THR A 384 8.20 -14.23 -10.35
C THR A 384 6.68 -14.01 -10.49
N ARG A 385 6.08 -14.46 -11.61
CA ARG A 385 4.62 -14.40 -11.78
C ARG A 385 3.89 -15.32 -10.78
N ALA A 386 4.47 -16.51 -10.49
CA ALA A 386 3.92 -17.43 -9.50
C ALA A 386 3.96 -16.83 -8.08
N GLU A 387 5.05 -16.20 -7.68
CA GLU A 387 5.14 -15.45 -6.40
C GLU A 387 4.01 -14.43 -6.28
N ARG A 388 3.83 -13.62 -7.32
CA ARG A 388 2.78 -12.59 -7.36
C ARG A 388 1.39 -13.21 -7.27
N ARG A 389 1.11 -14.30 -8.02
CA ARG A 389 -0.17 -15.01 -7.95
C ARG A 389 -0.45 -15.52 -6.54
N LEU A 390 0.55 -16.09 -5.87
CA LEU A 390 0.43 -16.54 -4.48
C LEU A 390 0.09 -15.39 -3.52
N LEU A 391 0.78 -14.26 -3.64
CA LEU A 391 0.51 -13.06 -2.82
C LEU A 391 -0.86 -12.44 -3.12
N GLU A 392 -1.28 -12.43 -4.39
CA GLU A 392 -2.60 -11.93 -4.80
C GLU A 392 -3.77 -12.72 -4.20
N THR A 393 -3.55 -14.00 -3.83
CA THR A 393 -4.57 -14.81 -3.12
C THR A 393 -4.88 -14.28 -1.73
N ARG A 394 -3.99 -13.49 -1.11
CA ARG A 394 -4.02 -13.07 0.31
C ARG A 394 -3.98 -14.23 1.31
N ILE A 395 -3.79 -15.46 0.85
CA ILE A 395 -3.58 -16.64 1.69
C ILE A 395 -2.18 -16.59 2.30
N PHE A 396 -1.23 -16.02 1.57
CA PHE A 396 0.17 -15.93 1.96
C PHE A 396 0.59 -14.48 2.17
N GLY A 397 1.28 -14.23 3.28
CA GLY A 397 1.92 -12.95 3.59
C GLY A 397 3.28 -12.79 2.90
N ALA A 398 3.96 -13.91 2.63
CA ALA A 398 5.16 -13.95 1.82
C ALA A 398 5.17 -15.21 0.94
N ALA A 399 5.75 -15.09 -0.26
CA ALA A 399 5.96 -16.20 -1.18
C ALA A 399 7.25 -15.97 -1.97
N ARG A 400 8.07 -16.99 -2.09
CA ARG A 400 9.30 -16.98 -2.88
C ARG A 400 9.39 -18.27 -3.68
N VAL A 401 9.80 -18.15 -4.93
CA VAL A 401 10.06 -19.29 -5.83
C VAL A 401 11.55 -19.30 -6.16
N LEU A 402 12.27 -20.21 -5.52
CA LEU A 402 13.72 -20.23 -5.52
C LEU A 402 14.25 -21.38 -6.38
N PRO A 403 15.18 -21.12 -7.33
CA PRO A 403 15.96 -22.18 -7.95
C PRO A 403 16.96 -22.74 -6.94
N VAL A 404 17.01 -24.05 -6.80
CA VAL A 404 17.95 -24.75 -5.90
C VAL A 404 18.64 -25.92 -6.60
N GLY A 405 19.75 -26.37 -6.02
CA GLY A 405 20.54 -27.48 -6.54
C GLY A 405 21.70 -27.02 -7.45
N ASP A 406 22.68 -27.91 -7.60
CA ASP A 406 23.95 -27.64 -8.34
C ASP A 406 24.12 -28.56 -9.57
N SER A 407 23.07 -29.31 -9.95
CA SER A 407 23.11 -30.19 -11.11
C SER A 407 23.27 -29.38 -12.39
N PRO A 408 24.20 -29.78 -13.30
CA PRO A 408 24.35 -29.11 -14.59
C PRO A 408 23.04 -29.15 -15.39
N GLY A 409 22.66 -28.02 -15.99
CA GLY A 409 21.49 -27.90 -16.86
C GLY A 409 20.12 -28.09 -16.20
N VAL A 410 20.03 -28.37 -14.88
CA VAL A 410 18.77 -28.58 -14.16
C VAL A 410 18.76 -27.79 -12.84
N ARG A 411 17.65 -27.19 -12.53
CA ARG A 411 17.39 -26.56 -11.22
C ARG A 411 16.04 -27.01 -10.67
N ASP A 412 16.06 -27.46 -9.43
CA ASP A 412 14.83 -27.71 -8.69
C ASP A 412 14.19 -26.40 -8.26
N ILE A 413 12.89 -26.43 -8.07
CA ILE A 413 12.11 -25.29 -7.60
C ILE A 413 11.70 -25.55 -6.15
N VAL A 414 12.05 -24.64 -5.25
CA VAL A 414 11.47 -24.58 -3.91
C VAL A 414 10.53 -23.38 -3.85
N ILE A 415 9.25 -23.66 -3.64
CA ILE A 415 8.25 -22.64 -3.37
C ILE A 415 8.14 -22.51 -1.84
N ASP A 416 8.73 -21.45 -1.32
CA ASP A 416 8.73 -21.14 0.11
C ASP A 416 7.66 -20.10 0.40
N VAL A 417 6.65 -20.48 1.19
CA VAL A 417 5.52 -19.62 1.50
C VAL A 417 5.38 -19.41 3.01
N GLN A 418 4.93 -18.24 3.39
CA GLN A 418 4.51 -17.95 4.75
C GLN A 418 3.02 -17.65 4.72
N GLU A 419 2.23 -18.49 5.39
CA GLU A 419 0.79 -18.27 5.50
C GLU A 419 0.50 -16.96 6.24
N ALA A 420 -0.52 -16.23 5.79
CA ALA A 420 -0.96 -15.02 6.46
C ALA A 420 -1.48 -15.35 7.88
N GLU A 421 -1.22 -14.49 8.83
CA GLU A 421 -1.66 -14.65 10.22
C GLU A 421 -3.19 -14.78 10.32
N LYS A 422 -3.91 -14.06 9.44
CA LYS A 422 -5.37 -14.07 9.36
C LYS A 422 -5.80 -14.71 8.05
N SER A 423 -6.68 -15.69 8.15
CA SER A 423 -7.22 -16.41 6.99
C SER A 423 -8.58 -15.91 6.55
N GLY A 424 -9.10 -14.89 7.19
CA GLY A 424 -10.36 -14.26 6.91
C GLY A 424 -10.52 -12.96 7.66
N ASP A 425 -11.34 -12.11 7.09
CA ASP A 425 -11.67 -10.80 7.64
C ASP A 425 -13.15 -10.77 8.03
N PHE A 426 -13.41 -10.25 9.21
CA PHE A 426 -14.74 -9.84 9.64
C PHE A 426 -14.76 -8.31 9.68
N LEU A 427 -15.51 -7.73 8.75
CA LEU A 427 -15.63 -6.29 8.62
C LEU A 427 -17.06 -5.88 9.00
N PHE A 428 -17.18 -4.88 9.82
CA PHE A 428 -18.43 -4.23 10.07
C PHE A 428 -18.26 -2.72 9.93
N GLY A 429 -19.30 -2.08 9.43
CA GLY A 429 -19.30 -0.65 9.21
C GLY A 429 -20.73 -0.12 9.10
N ALA A 430 -20.85 1.18 9.12
CA ALA A 430 -22.09 1.87 8.81
C ALA A 430 -21.74 3.16 8.06
N GLY A 431 -22.58 3.53 7.14
CA GLY A 431 -22.39 4.71 6.32
C GLY A 431 -23.69 5.27 5.80
N VAL A 432 -23.60 6.47 5.27
CA VAL A 432 -24.70 7.13 4.55
C VAL A 432 -24.22 7.39 3.14
N THR A 433 -25.06 7.15 2.16
CA THR A 433 -24.76 7.50 0.78
C THR A 433 -25.96 8.16 0.13
N SER A 434 -25.72 9.05 -0.83
CA SER A 434 -26.79 9.70 -1.58
C SER A 434 -27.69 8.71 -2.34
N ASN A 435 -27.17 7.50 -2.67
CA ASN A 435 -27.90 6.53 -3.48
C ASN A 435 -28.70 5.50 -2.65
N SER A 436 -28.43 5.33 -1.36
CA SER A 436 -28.94 4.20 -0.57
C SER A 436 -29.31 4.56 0.87
N GLY A 437 -29.30 5.87 1.21
CA GLY A 437 -29.58 6.31 2.56
C GLY A 437 -28.57 5.80 3.59
N PHE A 438 -29.02 5.51 4.80
CA PHE A 438 -28.21 4.89 5.85
C PHE A 438 -28.12 3.37 5.61
N VAL A 439 -26.90 2.83 5.61
CA VAL A 439 -26.62 1.41 5.38
C VAL A 439 -25.61 0.90 6.39
N GLY A 440 -25.93 -0.17 7.09
CA GLY A 440 -24.99 -1.02 7.82
C GLY A 440 -24.29 -1.99 6.85
N ASN A 441 -23.10 -2.42 7.17
CA ASN A 441 -22.38 -3.42 6.37
C ASN A 441 -21.65 -4.40 7.30
N PHE A 442 -22.00 -5.68 7.15
CA PHE A 442 -21.35 -6.79 7.84
C PHE A 442 -20.83 -7.75 6.79
N VAL A 443 -19.54 -7.96 6.75
CA VAL A 443 -18.87 -8.85 5.78
C VAL A 443 -18.05 -9.87 6.51
N LEU A 444 -18.30 -11.15 6.21
CA LEU A 444 -17.41 -12.25 6.52
C LEU A 444 -16.72 -12.66 5.21
N ASP A 445 -15.41 -12.58 5.17
CA ASP A 445 -14.59 -12.88 3.99
C ASP A 445 -13.52 -13.91 4.35
N LEU A 446 -13.67 -15.16 3.87
CA LEU A 446 -12.76 -16.28 4.15
C LEU A 446 -11.99 -16.63 2.88
N GLN A 447 -10.68 -16.39 2.87
CA GLN A 447 -9.82 -16.43 1.67
C GLN A 447 -9.18 -17.79 1.38
N ASN A 448 -9.13 -18.68 2.35
CA ASN A 448 -8.56 -20.03 2.19
C ASN A 448 -9.57 -21.08 2.65
N PHE A 449 -10.81 -20.91 2.17
CA PHE A 449 -11.92 -21.77 2.54
C PHE A 449 -11.73 -23.19 2.02
N ASP A 450 -12.24 -24.17 2.74
CA ASP A 450 -12.33 -25.58 2.34
C ASP A 450 -13.74 -26.10 2.62
N LEU A 451 -14.54 -26.23 1.61
CA LEU A 451 -15.93 -26.69 1.70
C LEU A 451 -16.06 -28.10 2.32
N PHE A 452 -15.02 -28.90 2.24
CA PHE A 452 -15.01 -30.30 2.70
C PHE A 452 -14.34 -30.51 4.05
N ASP A 453 -13.77 -29.47 4.67
CA ASP A 453 -13.17 -29.55 6.01
C ASP A 453 -14.20 -29.18 7.09
N TRP A 454 -15.13 -30.10 7.35
CA TRP A 454 -16.23 -29.89 8.29
C TRP A 454 -15.74 -29.86 9.74
N PRO A 455 -16.31 -28.98 10.60
CA PRO A 455 -15.96 -28.89 12.00
C PRO A 455 -16.34 -30.18 12.74
N ARG A 456 -15.42 -30.68 13.55
CA ARG A 456 -15.64 -31.84 14.43
C ARG A 456 -16.22 -31.42 15.78
N SER A 457 -16.18 -30.13 16.10
CA SER A 457 -16.71 -29.55 17.33
C SER A 457 -17.11 -28.09 17.17
N LEU A 458 -18.03 -27.59 18.01
CA LEU A 458 -18.40 -26.17 18.06
C LEU A 458 -17.19 -25.27 18.38
N SER A 459 -16.22 -25.77 19.16
CA SER A 459 -14.99 -25.04 19.47
C SER A 459 -14.11 -24.82 18.24
N GLU A 460 -14.05 -25.79 17.31
CA GLU A 460 -13.32 -25.63 16.05
C GLU A 460 -13.98 -24.60 15.14
N LEU A 461 -15.33 -24.61 15.09
CA LEU A 461 -16.10 -23.63 14.34
C LEU A 461 -15.87 -22.20 14.87
N ILE A 462 -16.01 -22.00 16.20
CA ILE A 462 -15.86 -20.67 16.84
C ILE A 462 -14.42 -20.16 16.72
N LYS A 463 -13.43 -21.04 16.74
CA LYS A 463 -12.00 -20.69 16.62
C LYS A 463 -11.53 -20.61 15.17
N PHE A 464 -12.41 -20.71 14.18
CA PHE A 464 -12.07 -20.71 12.75
C PHE A 464 -10.96 -21.71 12.39
N ARG A 465 -11.02 -22.92 12.97
CA ARG A 465 -10.05 -24.00 12.72
C ARG A 465 -10.54 -25.03 11.71
N SER A 466 -11.79 -24.95 11.29
CA SER A 466 -12.46 -25.76 10.26
C SER A 466 -12.76 -24.93 9.03
N PHE A 467 -13.14 -25.60 7.95
CA PHE A 467 -13.38 -24.99 6.64
C PHE A 467 -12.15 -24.30 6.06
N PHE A 468 -10.95 -24.87 6.24
CA PHE A 468 -9.71 -24.18 5.92
C PHE A 468 -8.73 -25.04 5.12
N GLY A 469 -8.05 -24.42 4.10
CA GLY A 469 -6.88 -25.02 3.46
C GLY A 469 -7.01 -25.38 1.98
N ALA A 470 -8.18 -25.27 1.35
CA ALA A 470 -8.36 -25.61 -0.06
C ALA A 470 -8.12 -24.44 -1.05
N GLY A 471 -7.91 -23.25 -0.54
CA GLY A 471 -7.71 -22.05 -1.36
C GLY A 471 -8.98 -21.59 -2.08
N GLN A 472 -10.14 -22.03 -1.62
CA GLN A 472 -11.45 -21.53 -2.03
C GLN A 472 -11.73 -20.20 -1.34
N HIS A 473 -12.65 -19.43 -1.87
CA HIS A 473 -13.08 -18.16 -1.29
C HIS A 473 -14.56 -18.23 -0.94
N PHE A 474 -14.89 -17.87 0.31
CA PHE A 474 -16.26 -17.75 0.78
C PHE A 474 -16.49 -16.36 1.34
N ARG A 475 -17.54 -15.69 0.86
CA ARG A 475 -17.93 -14.37 1.33
C ARG A 475 -19.41 -14.34 1.66
N MET A 476 -19.72 -13.78 2.81
CA MET A 476 -21.09 -13.48 3.23
C MET A 476 -21.19 -12.00 3.54
N GLU A 477 -22.20 -11.35 3.01
CA GLU A 477 -22.43 -9.93 3.16
C GLU A 477 -23.87 -9.66 3.57
N LEU A 478 -24.05 -8.87 4.62
CA LEU A 478 -25.34 -8.41 5.11
C LEU A 478 -25.30 -6.89 5.16
N GLN A 479 -26.20 -6.25 4.44
CA GLN A 479 -26.36 -4.79 4.36
C GLN A 479 -27.78 -4.39 4.76
N PRO A 480 -28.08 -4.23 6.06
CA PRO A 480 -29.33 -3.63 6.49
C PRO A 480 -29.28 -2.11 6.29
N GLY A 481 -30.34 -1.54 5.74
CA GLY A 481 -30.42 -0.10 5.51
C GLY A 481 -31.85 0.44 5.44
N THR A 482 -31.98 1.75 5.26
CA THR A 482 -33.29 2.42 5.13
C THR A 482 -33.92 2.15 3.79
N ASP A 483 -33.17 2.31 2.70
CA ASP A 483 -33.67 2.21 1.33
C ASP A 483 -33.20 0.91 0.63
N LEU A 484 -32.21 0.23 1.23
CA LEU A 484 -31.60 -0.95 0.68
C LEU A 484 -31.32 -1.99 1.77
N ASN A 485 -31.97 -3.14 1.66
CA ASN A 485 -31.61 -4.33 2.42
C ASN A 485 -31.04 -5.39 1.49
N ARG A 486 -29.84 -5.89 1.79
CA ARG A 486 -29.18 -6.91 0.98
C ARG A 486 -28.55 -8.00 1.85
N PHE A 487 -28.78 -9.23 1.47
CA PHE A 487 -28.00 -10.38 1.90
C PHE A 487 -27.39 -11.04 0.68
N ARG A 488 -26.12 -11.40 0.75
CA ARG A 488 -25.43 -12.09 -0.32
C ARG A 488 -24.43 -13.09 0.25
N MET A 489 -24.36 -14.25 -0.38
CA MET A 489 -23.40 -15.31 -0.08
C MET A 489 -22.76 -15.74 -1.38
N ASP A 490 -21.44 -15.70 -1.43
CA ASP A 490 -20.63 -16.08 -2.59
C ASP A 490 -19.66 -17.18 -2.21
N PHE A 491 -19.52 -18.17 -3.08
CA PHE A 491 -18.49 -19.19 -3.00
C PHE A 491 -17.75 -19.25 -4.33
N THR A 492 -16.42 -19.29 -4.27
CA THR A 492 -15.52 -19.36 -5.43
C THR A 492 -14.53 -20.51 -5.28
N GLU A 493 -14.48 -21.41 -6.25
CA GLU A 493 -13.37 -22.35 -6.48
C GLU A 493 -12.54 -21.84 -7.66
N PRO A 494 -11.33 -21.33 -7.41
CA PRO A 494 -10.52 -20.71 -8.47
C PRO A 494 -9.96 -21.71 -9.48
N TYR A 495 -9.91 -23.01 -9.14
CA TYR A 495 -9.35 -24.08 -9.98
C TYR A 495 -10.23 -25.31 -9.98
N LEU A 496 -11.35 -25.20 -10.67
CA LEU A 496 -12.30 -26.32 -10.78
C LEU A 496 -11.62 -27.55 -11.42
N PHE A 497 -11.65 -28.69 -10.72
CA PHE A 497 -10.96 -29.93 -11.11
C PHE A 497 -9.47 -29.75 -11.38
N ASP A 498 -8.81 -28.91 -10.57
CA ASP A 498 -7.40 -28.53 -10.66
C ASP A 498 -6.99 -27.90 -12.01
N LYS A 499 -7.98 -27.40 -12.79
CA LYS A 499 -7.76 -26.63 -14.02
C LYS A 499 -7.94 -25.14 -13.74
N PRO A 500 -7.28 -24.23 -14.50
CA PRO A 500 -7.45 -22.79 -14.34
C PRO A 500 -8.81 -22.30 -14.88
N ILE A 501 -9.87 -22.91 -14.37
CA ILE A 501 -11.27 -22.56 -14.61
C ILE A 501 -11.86 -22.20 -13.26
N ARG A 502 -12.28 -20.95 -13.11
CA ARG A 502 -12.96 -20.47 -11.92
C ARG A 502 -14.42 -20.88 -11.95
N PHE A 503 -14.88 -21.44 -10.85
CA PHE A 503 -16.30 -21.71 -10.60
C PHE A 503 -16.78 -20.79 -9.49
N ASP A 504 -17.86 -20.05 -9.75
CA ASP A 504 -18.49 -19.22 -8.74
C ASP A 504 -19.96 -19.63 -8.59
N THR A 505 -20.46 -19.58 -7.36
CA THR A 505 -21.90 -19.65 -7.07
C THR A 505 -22.25 -18.56 -6.08
N SER A 506 -23.39 -17.93 -6.28
CA SER A 506 -23.90 -16.91 -5.36
C SER A 506 -25.37 -17.10 -5.07
N MET A 507 -25.77 -16.78 -3.84
CA MET A 507 -27.16 -16.60 -3.40
C MET A 507 -27.32 -15.15 -2.94
N PHE A 508 -28.48 -14.58 -3.23
CA PHE A 508 -28.76 -13.22 -2.79
C PHE A 508 -30.25 -13.04 -2.46
N LEU A 509 -30.48 -12.15 -1.50
CA LEU A 509 -31.76 -11.56 -1.19
C LEU A 509 -31.56 -10.04 -1.20
N PHE A 510 -32.45 -9.34 -1.84
CA PHE A 510 -32.36 -7.91 -2.05
C PHE A 510 -33.74 -7.28 -1.93
N GLU A 511 -33.85 -6.21 -1.20
CA GLU A 511 -35.04 -5.39 -1.08
C GLU A 511 -34.66 -3.92 -1.19
N ARG A 512 -35.38 -3.20 -2.02
CA ARG A 512 -35.14 -1.78 -2.23
C ARG A 512 -36.43 -1.02 -2.54
N GLY A 513 -36.65 0.09 -1.82
CA GLY A 513 -37.61 1.11 -2.21
C GLY A 513 -37.23 1.76 -3.54
N ARG A 514 -38.19 1.91 -4.41
CA ARG A 514 -38.06 2.61 -5.70
C ARG A 514 -39.10 3.73 -5.76
N ASP A 515 -38.97 4.57 -6.77
CA ASP A 515 -39.97 5.57 -7.09
C ASP A 515 -41.28 4.86 -7.52
N GLY A 516 -42.30 4.93 -6.65
CA GLY A 516 -43.62 4.36 -6.85
C GLY A 516 -43.80 2.85 -6.62
N TYR A 517 -42.78 2.10 -6.14
CA TYR A 517 -42.89 0.68 -5.81
C TYR A 517 -41.77 0.14 -4.93
N ALA A 518 -41.97 -1.01 -4.34
CA ALA A 518 -40.93 -1.79 -3.67
C ALA A 518 -40.49 -2.99 -4.52
N GLU A 519 -39.18 -3.17 -4.65
CA GLU A 519 -38.54 -4.26 -5.40
C GLU A 519 -37.89 -5.25 -4.44
N ARG A 520 -38.32 -6.52 -4.47
CA ARG A 520 -37.72 -7.62 -3.71
C ARG A 520 -37.23 -8.68 -4.67
N ARG A 521 -35.96 -9.07 -4.56
CA ARG A 521 -35.36 -10.12 -5.37
C ARG A 521 -34.78 -11.21 -4.49
N GLY A 522 -34.98 -12.45 -4.87
CA GLY A 522 -34.35 -13.63 -4.27
C GLY A 522 -33.92 -14.60 -5.33
N GLY A 523 -32.64 -15.00 -5.30
CA GLY A 523 -32.16 -15.88 -6.35
C GLY A 523 -30.72 -16.34 -6.14
N GLY A 524 -30.22 -16.97 -7.19
CA GLY A 524 -28.84 -17.44 -7.23
C GLY A 524 -28.27 -17.47 -8.63
N SER A 525 -26.96 -17.60 -8.69
CA SER A 525 -26.27 -17.77 -9.96
C SER A 525 -25.10 -18.76 -9.82
N ILE A 526 -24.76 -19.37 -10.93
CA ILE A 526 -23.60 -20.24 -11.10
C ILE A 526 -22.82 -19.73 -12.30
N SER A 527 -21.51 -19.60 -12.18
CA SER A 527 -20.68 -19.19 -13.31
C SER A 527 -19.38 -19.99 -13.45
N LEU A 528 -18.90 -20.04 -14.69
CA LEU A 528 -17.61 -20.59 -15.08
C LEU A 528 -16.82 -19.51 -15.78
N GLY A 529 -15.62 -19.21 -15.27
CA GLY A 529 -14.73 -18.19 -15.79
C GLY A 529 -13.35 -18.73 -16.13
N LYS A 530 -12.71 -18.16 -17.15
CA LYS A 530 -11.33 -18.47 -17.52
C LYS A 530 -10.57 -17.19 -17.85
N ARG A 531 -9.37 -17.06 -17.30
CA ARG A 531 -8.41 -16.02 -17.69
C ARG A 531 -7.39 -16.61 -18.65
N PHE A 532 -7.10 -15.87 -19.73
CA PHE A 532 -6.13 -16.28 -20.74
C PHE A 532 -4.80 -15.58 -20.47
N GLU A 533 -3.80 -16.35 -20.05
CA GLU A 533 -2.47 -15.81 -19.68
C GLU A 533 -1.46 -15.90 -20.83
N ARG A 534 -1.74 -16.72 -21.85
CA ARG A 534 -0.84 -16.98 -22.99
C ARG A 534 -1.57 -16.81 -24.33
N GLY A 535 -0.83 -16.66 -25.41
CA GLY A 535 -1.34 -16.59 -26.78
C GLY A 535 -2.02 -15.27 -27.14
N ARG A 536 -2.81 -15.25 -28.22
CA ARG A 536 -3.47 -14.06 -28.78
C ARG A 536 -4.50 -13.42 -27.83
N LEU A 537 -5.06 -14.20 -26.92
CA LEU A 537 -6.05 -13.76 -25.95
C LEU A 537 -5.43 -13.33 -24.60
N ARG A 538 -4.12 -13.22 -24.51
CA ARG A 538 -3.45 -12.77 -23.27
C ARG A 538 -4.07 -11.46 -22.75
N GLY A 539 -4.41 -11.46 -21.46
CA GLY A 539 -5.05 -10.33 -20.80
C GLY A 539 -6.57 -10.28 -20.92
N TRP A 540 -7.18 -11.23 -21.62
CA TRP A 540 -8.62 -11.42 -21.64
C TRP A 540 -9.07 -12.43 -20.56
N SER A 541 -10.27 -12.25 -20.08
CA SER A 541 -11.04 -13.27 -19.33
C SER A 541 -12.43 -13.40 -19.94
N ALA A 542 -12.94 -14.61 -19.92
CA ALA A 542 -14.31 -14.92 -20.37
C ALA A 542 -15.04 -15.64 -19.25
N GLU A 543 -16.34 -15.38 -19.12
CA GLU A 543 -17.21 -15.96 -18.12
C GLU A 543 -18.57 -16.26 -18.72
N VAL A 544 -19.14 -17.42 -18.36
CA VAL A 544 -20.53 -17.80 -18.63
C VAL A 544 -21.22 -17.97 -17.30
N ALA A 545 -22.33 -17.28 -17.08
CA ALA A 545 -23.10 -17.35 -15.86
C ALA A 545 -24.56 -17.77 -16.18
N LEU A 546 -25.11 -18.62 -15.33
CA LEU A 546 -26.54 -18.98 -15.28
C LEU A 546 -27.11 -18.30 -14.04
N ARG A 547 -28.22 -17.60 -14.17
CA ARG A 547 -28.95 -16.95 -13.07
C ARG A 547 -30.40 -17.42 -13.08
N ALA A 548 -30.92 -17.63 -11.87
CA ALA A 548 -32.36 -17.87 -11.64
C ALA A 548 -32.80 -17.06 -10.42
N GLU A 549 -33.85 -16.27 -10.57
CA GLU A 549 -34.35 -15.44 -9.49
C GLU A 549 -35.86 -15.22 -9.59
N SER A 550 -36.47 -14.95 -8.44
CA SER A 550 -37.83 -14.42 -8.33
C SER A 550 -37.72 -12.93 -8.00
N VAL A 551 -38.41 -12.10 -8.75
CA VAL A 551 -38.52 -10.67 -8.54
C VAL A 551 -39.95 -10.34 -8.18
N ARG A 552 -40.17 -9.73 -7.04
CA ARG A 552 -41.50 -9.26 -6.61
C ARG A 552 -41.56 -7.75 -6.62
N ILE A 553 -42.48 -7.22 -7.39
CA ILE A 553 -42.88 -5.83 -7.39
C ILE A 553 -44.12 -5.72 -6.52
N GLY A 554 -44.05 -4.90 -5.47
CA GLY A 554 -45.16 -4.68 -4.54
C GLY A 554 -45.16 -3.25 -4.01
N ASP A 555 -46.10 -2.96 -3.12
CA ASP A 555 -46.31 -1.65 -2.55
C ASP A 555 -46.36 -0.55 -3.65
N VAL A 556 -47.13 -0.90 -4.74
CA VAL A 556 -47.26 -0.06 -5.94
C VAL A 556 -48.22 1.11 -5.65
N ASP A 557 -47.76 2.33 -5.91
CA ASP A 557 -48.55 3.55 -5.71
C ASP A 557 -49.77 3.55 -6.64
N LEU A 558 -50.88 4.14 -6.17
CA LEU A 558 -52.17 4.14 -6.88
C LEU A 558 -52.08 4.74 -8.29
N PHE A 559 -51.24 5.73 -8.49
CA PHE A 559 -51.06 6.46 -9.73
C PHE A 559 -49.71 6.13 -10.42
N ALA A 560 -49.05 5.08 -9.97
CA ALA A 560 -47.84 4.61 -10.57
C ALA A 560 -47.94 4.38 -12.08
N ALA A 561 -46.79 4.48 -12.76
CA ALA A 561 -46.68 4.25 -14.19
C ALA A 561 -47.33 2.90 -14.63
N ARG A 562 -47.87 2.86 -15.83
CA ARG A 562 -48.49 1.66 -16.39
C ARG A 562 -47.52 0.48 -16.40
N ASP A 563 -46.30 0.68 -16.84
CA ASP A 563 -45.27 -0.35 -16.94
C ASP A 563 -44.97 -0.98 -15.56
N ILE A 564 -44.96 -0.16 -14.49
CA ILE A 564 -44.77 -0.62 -13.10
C ILE A 564 -45.94 -1.50 -12.67
N ARG A 565 -47.19 -1.10 -13.00
CA ARG A 565 -48.39 -1.86 -12.65
C ARG A 565 -48.52 -3.14 -13.42
N GLU A 566 -48.05 -3.18 -14.68
CA GLU A 566 -48.04 -4.41 -15.51
C GLU A 566 -47.04 -5.44 -14.94
N ASP A 567 -45.95 -5.00 -14.31
CA ASP A 567 -44.95 -5.87 -13.69
C ASP A 567 -45.26 -6.19 -12.20
N GLU A 568 -46.39 -5.71 -11.65
CA GLU A 568 -46.79 -5.98 -10.27
C GLU A 568 -46.97 -7.45 -9.98
N GLY A 569 -46.50 -7.90 -8.82
CA GLY A 569 -46.59 -9.32 -8.42
C GLY A 569 -45.23 -10.01 -8.37
N SER A 570 -45.26 -11.31 -8.44
CA SER A 570 -44.05 -12.14 -8.37
C SER A 570 -43.75 -12.70 -9.75
N ASN A 571 -42.59 -12.33 -10.28
CA ASN A 571 -42.11 -12.72 -11.59
C ASN A 571 -40.88 -13.64 -11.44
N PHE A 572 -40.83 -14.72 -12.17
CA PHE A 572 -39.69 -15.62 -12.21
C PHE A 572 -38.87 -15.39 -13.48
N GLN A 573 -37.57 -15.26 -13.35
CA GLN A 573 -36.70 -15.10 -14.51
C GLN A 573 -35.45 -15.95 -14.43
N THR A 574 -35.03 -16.45 -15.58
CA THR A 574 -33.74 -17.12 -15.75
C THR A 574 -32.94 -16.40 -16.81
N SER A 575 -31.62 -16.42 -16.70
CA SER A 575 -30.77 -15.87 -17.74
C SER A 575 -29.47 -16.62 -17.92
N VAL A 576 -28.92 -16.50 -19.12
CA VAL A 576 -27.56 -16.91 -19.48
C VAL A 576 -26.80 -15.69 -19.86
N LYS A 577 -25.73 -15.41 -19.12
CA LYS A 577 -24.85 -14.23 -19.32
C LYS A 577 -23.49 -14.64 -19.82
N LEU A 578 -23.03 -14.02 -20.90
CA LEU A 578 -21.68 -14.11 -21.41
C LEU A 578 -20.95 -12.79 -21.09
N THR A 579 -19.77 -12.88 -20.48
CA THR A 579 -18.94 -11.71 -20.18
C THR A 579 -17.55 -11.92 -20.73
N ALA A 580 -16.99 -10.89 -21.40
CA ALA A 580 -15.59 -10.86 -21.80
C ALA A 580 -14.97 -9.58 -21.26
N VAL A 581 -13.81 -9.71 -20.59
CA VAL A 581 -13.08 -8.57 -20.00
C VAL A 581 -11.63 -8.61 -20.46
N ARG A 582 -11.16 -7.46 -20.96
CA ARG A 582 -9.74 -7.21 -21.17
C ARG A 582 -9.29 -6.16 -20.18
N ASP A 583 -8.30 -6.48 -19.37
CA ASP A 583 -7.71 -5.55 -18.39
C ASP A 583 -6.19 -5.45 -18.62
N ARG A 584 -5.75 -4.26 -18.99
CA ARG A 584 -4.35 -3.88 -19.23
C ARG A 584 -3.91 -2.73 -18.33
N THR A 585 -4.62 -2.52 -17.23
CA THR A 585 -4.28 -1.45 -16.28
C THR A 585 -3.09 -1.86 -15.41
N ASP A 586 -2.31 -0.86 -15.00
CA ASP A 586 -1.15 -1.02 -14.10
C ASP A 586 -1.56 -1.38 -12.66
N SER A 587 -2.77 -1.03 -12.25
CA SER A 587 -3.32 -1.31 -10.94
C SER A 587 -4.81 -1.66 -11.03
N ARG A 588 -5.24 -2.62 -10.20
CA ARG A 588 -6.63 -3.02 -10.13
C ARG A 588 -7.52 -2.00 -9.41
N PHE A 589 -6.97 -1.36 -8.37
CA PHE A 589 -7.72 -0.44 -7.48
C PHE A 589 -7.52 1.03 -7.84
N LEU A 590 -6.29 1.43 -8.17
CA LEU A 590 -5.92 2.80 -8.51
C LEU A 590 -5.17 2.83 -9.84
N PRO A 591 -5.87 2.57 -10.95
CA PRO A 591 -5.23 2.55 -12.26
C PRO A 591 -4.72 3.94 -12.65
N SER A 592 -3.50 3.99 -13.15
CA SER A 592 -2.86 5.21 -13.60
C SER A 592 -2.48 5.20 -15.08
N VAL A 593 -2.36 4.01 -15.66
CA VAL A 593 -2.05 3.79 -17.07
C VAL A 593 -2.74 2.52 -17.56
N GLY A 594 -3.14 2.50 -18.82
CA GLY A 594 -3.72 1.34 -19.48
C GLY A 594 -5.19 1.49 -19.79
N ASP A 595 -5.83 0.36 -20.12
CA ASP A 595 -7.24 0.33 -20.49
C ASP A 595 -7.94 -0.93 -19.94
N ARG A 596 -9.23 -0.78 -19.70
CA ARG A 596 -10.13 -1.88 -19.35
C ARG A 596 -11.35 -1.84 -20.27
N LEU A 597 -11.65 -2.98 -20.88
CA LEU A 597 -12.78 -3.17 -21.77
C LEU A 597 -13.61 -4.35 -21.26
N ARG A 598 -14.91 -4.15 -21.13
CA ARG A 598 -15.86 -5.20 -20.73
C ARG A 598 -17.02 -5.25 -21.73
N PHE A 599 -17.32 -6.43 -22.20
CA PHE A 599 -18.54 -6.75 -22.96
C PHE A 599 -19.38 -7.72 -22.16
N GLY A 600 -20.68 -7.54 -22.16
CA GLY A 600 -21.66 -8.44 -21.57
C GLY A 600 -22.83 -8.62 -22.51
N TYR A 601 -23.29 -9.86 -22.67
CA TYR A 601 -24.56 -10.17 -23.27
C TYR A 601 -25.31 -11.14 -22.37
N GLU A 602 -26.53 -10.80 -22.03
CA GLU A 602 -27.38 -11.61 -21.14
C GLU A 602 -28.71 -11.88 -21.83
N GLN A 603 -29.01 -13.16 -22.05
CA GLN A 603 -30.28 -13.62 -22.64
C GLN A 603 -31.15 -14.13 -21.52
N PHE A 604 -32.30 -13.53 -21.36
CA PHE A 604 -33.33 -13.93 -20.43
C PHE A 604 -34.33 -14.87 -21.10
N GLY A 605 -34.95 -15.73 -20.30
CA GLY A 605 -36.02 -16.65 -20.73
C GLY A 605 -35.54 -17.94 -21.40
N ILE A 606 -34.23 -18.16 -21.61
CA ILE A 606 -33.68 -19.34 -22.29
C ILE A 606 -33.98 -20.64 -21.53
N LEU A 607 -34.02 -20.62 -20.21
CA LEU A 607 -34.30 -21.75 -19.34
C LEU A 607 -35.72 -21.68 -18.75
N GLY A 608 -36.62 -20.87 -19.35
CA GLY A 608 -37.94 -20.54 -18.85
C GLY A 608 -37.99 -19.27 -18.02
N GLY A 609 -39.18 -18.85 -17.63
CA GLY A 609 -39.47 -17.62 -16.90
C GLY A 609 -40.51 -16.77 -17.58
N ASP A 610 -40.91 -15.67 -16.96
CA ASP A 610 -42.03 -14.84 -17.40
C ASP A 610 -41.67 -13.88 -18.53
N PHE A 611 -40.35 -13.62 -18.73
CA PHE A 611 -39.86 -12.66 -19.71
C PHE A 611 -38.80 -13.26 -20.64
N THR A 612 -38.81 -12.82 -21.90
CA THR A 612 -37.83 -13.22 -22.91
C THR A 612 -37.29 -12.00 -23.63
N PHE A 613 -36.02 -11.62 -23.32
CA PHE A 613 -35.36 -10.50 -23.96
C PHE A 613 -33.82 -10.65 -23.87
N GLY A 614 -33.09 -9.92 -24.68
CA GLY A 614 -31.63 -9.84 -24.66
C GLY A 614 -31.15 -8.51 -24.10
N LYS A 615 -30.07 -8.50 -23.31
CA LYS A 615 -29.42 -7.28 -22.75
C LYS A 615 -27.95 -7.27 -23.09
N ALA A 616 -27.53 -6.36 -23.97
CA ALA A 616 -26.13 -6.16 -24.33
C ALA A 616 -25.55 -4.97 -23.60
N THR A 617 -24.31 -5.08 -23.15
CA THR A 617 -23.59 -4.00 -22.48
C THR A 617 -22.14 -3.95 -22.93
N ALA A 618 -21.58 -2.75 -23.05
CA ALA A 618 -20.16 -2.53 -23.30
C ALA A 618 -19.66 -1.39 -22.43
N ARG A 619 -18.52 -1.55 -21.78
CA ARG A 619 -17.88 -0.50 -20.98
C ARG A 619 -16.40 -0.45 -21.32
N TYR A 620 -15.91 0.75 -21.62
CA TYR A 620 -14.51 1.05 -21.87
C TYR A 620 -14.01 2.12 -20.91
N GLN A 621 -12.85 1.88 -20.29
CA GLN A 621 -12.16 2.82 -19.41
C GLN A 621 -10.71 2.90 -19.84
N TRP A 622 -10.21 4.12 -19.99
CA TRP A 622 -8.83 4.39 -20.37
C TRP A 622 -8.20 5.34 -19.37
N TYR A 623 -6.95 5.04 -18.98
CA TYR A 623 -6.20 5.77 -17.97
C TYR A 623 -4.86 6.22 -18.54
N LYS A 624 -4.51 7.46 -18.27
CA LYS A 624 -3.21 8.03 -18.65
C LYS A 624 -2.68 8.93 -17.55
N THR A 625 -1.49 8.65 -17.06
CA THR A 625 -0.73 9.57 -16.21
C THR A 625 -0.30 10.77 -17.06
N LEU A 626 -0.80 11.96 -16.74
CA LEU A 626 -0.44 13.21 -17.41
C LEU A 626 0.76 13.88 -16.73
N LYS A 627 0.87 13.72 -15.40
CA LYS A 627 1.94 14.32 -14.59
C LYS A 627 2.31 13.38 -13.44
N THR A 628 3.60 13.39 -13.11
CA THR A 628 4.14 12.84 -11.86
C THR A 628 4.90 13.96 -11.18
N ASP A 629 4.72 14.16 -9.90
CA ASP A 629 5.44 15.17 -9.13
C ASP A 629 6.72 14.60 -8.48
N ALA A 630 7.46 15.44 -7.75
CA ALA A 630 8.72 15.05 -7.11
C ALA A 630 8.57 13.96 -6.02
N LEU A 631 7.36 13.73 -5.52
CA LEU A 631 7.01 12.69 -4.55
C LEU A 631 6.41 11.45 -5.23
N ASP A 632 6.63 11.27 -6.55
CA ASP A 632 6.09 10.20 -7.39
C ASP A 632 4.54 10.10 -7.39
N ARG A 633 3.85 11.18 -6.99
CA ARG A 633 2.39 11.21 -6.98
C ARG A 633 1.86 11.54 -8.37
N LYS A 634 0.97 10.69 -8.87
CA LYS A 634 0.48 10.76 -10.25
C LYS A 634 -0.81 11.57 -10.35
N SER A 635 -0.87 12.44 -11.36
CA SER A 635 -2.11 13.04 -11.84
C SER A 635 -2.59 12.27 -13.06
N VAL A 636 -3.83 11.78 -13.03
CA VAL A 636 -4.35 10.80 -13.98
C VAL A 636 -5.56 11.35 -14.70
N LEU A 637 -5.58 11.23 -16.03
CA LEU A 637 -6.77 11.40 -16.84
C LEU A 637 -7.43 10.04 -17.06
N GLN A 638 -8.70 9.96 -16.71
CA GLN A 638 -9.57 8.82 -17.00
C GLN A 638 -10.59 9.24 -18.03
N LEU A 639 -10.78 8.42 -19.05
CA LEU A 639 -11.92 8.49 -19.97
C LEU A 639 -12.76 7.24 -19.81
N ARG A 640 -14.08 7.39 -19.80
CA ARG A 640 -15.03 6.28 -19.75
C ARG A 640 -16.07 6.40 -20.83
N ALA A 641 -16.44 5.28 -21.41
CA ALA A 641 -17.58 5.14 -22.31
C ALA A 641 -18.34 3.87 -21.92
N GLU A 642 -19.64 3.98 -21.83
CA GLU A 642 -20.54 2.84 -21.54
C GLU A 642 -21.74 2.90 -22.48
N GLY A 643 -22.11 1.74 -23.00
CA GLY A 643 -23.29 1.58 -23.82
C GLY A 643 -24.05 0.34 -23.43
N GLY A 644 -25.36 0.39 -23.56
CA GLY A 644 -26.26 -0.73 -23.33
C GLY A 644 -27.45 -0.70 -24.27
N ALA A 645 -27.96 -1.89 -24.62
CA ALA A 645 -29.17 -2.03 -25.42
C ALA A 645 -29.95 -3.27 -24.99
N ILE A 646 -31.27 -3.16 -24.98
CA ILE A 646 -32.20 -4.24 -24.76
C ILE A 646 -32.87 -4.61 -26.08
N ILE A 647 -33.04 -5.87 -26.33
CA ILE A 647 -33.66 -6.45 -27.50
C ILE A 647 -34.85 -7.27 -27.04
N GLY A 648 -36.08 -6.85 -27.35
CA GLY A 648 -37.34 -7.42 -26.83
C GLY A 648 -37.90 -6.60 -25.67
N ASP A 649 -39.01 -7.08 -25.09
CA ASP A 649 -39.70 -6.38 -24.01
C ASP A 649 -39.12 -6.78 -22.65
N ALA A 650 -38.46 -5.84 -22.01
CA ALA A 650 -37.92 -6.05 -20.67
C ALA A 650 -38.81 -5.41 -19.61
N PRO A 651 -39.01 -6.11 -18.47
CA PRO A 651 -39.74 -5.54 -17.34
C PRO A 651 -38.99 -4.29 -16.79
N VAL A 652 -39.74 -3.39 -16.16
CA VAL A 652 -39.23 -2.09 -15.68
C VAL A 652 -37.94 -2.23 -14.84
N TYR A 653 -37.87 -3.25 -14.02
CA TYR A 653 -36.76 -3.48 -13.12
C TYR A 653 -35.48 -4.00 -13.81
N GLU A 654 -35.53 -4.39 -15.08
CA GLU A 654 -34.38 -4.80 -15.90
C GLU A 654 -33.95 -3.72 -16.93
N ARG A 655 -34.71 -2.64 -17.09
CA ARG A 655 -34.35 -1.55 -17.99
C ARG A 655 -33.13 -0.76 -17.51
N PHE A 656 -32.57 0.05 -18.37
CA PHE A 656 -31.47 0.93 -18.02
C PHE A 656 -31.96 2.20 -17.32
N PHE A 657 -31.24 2.58 -16.28
CA PHE A 657 -31.45 3.83 -15.55
C PHE A 657 -30.13 4.60 -15.43
N THR A 658 -30.18 5.92 -15.36
CA THR A 658 -29.02 6.76 -15.13
C THR A 658 -29.35 7.93 -14.20
N GLY A 659 -28.33 8.66 -13.78
CA GLY A 659 -28.39 9.67 -12.72
C GLY A 659 -27.71 9.16 -11.45
N GLY A 660 -27.11 10.07 -10.69
CA GLY A 660 -26.39 9.81 -9.46
C GLY A 660 -24.94 9.40 -9.63
N ALA A 661 -24.31 9.23 -8.49
CA ALA A 661 -22.91 8.82 -8.41
C ALA A 661 -22.70 7.44 -9.05
N GLY A 662 -21.73 7.36 -9.98
CA GLY A 662 -21.46 6.16 -10.76
C GLY A 662 -21.95 6.19 -12.20
N SER A 663 -22.88 7.10 -12.54
CA SER A 663 -23.34 7.36 -13.91
C SER A 663 -23.15 8.82 -14.31
N ILE A 664 -24.15 9.68 -14.19
CA ILE A 664 -24.06 11.13 -14.42
C ILE A 664 -24.25 11.82 -13.08
N ARG A 665 -23.18 12.35 -12.47
CA ARG A 665 -23.22 13.13 -11.22
C ARG A 665 -23.90 14.47 -11.48
N GLY A 666 -24.51 15.06 -10.48
CA GLY A 666 -25.33 16.27 -10.61
C GLY A 666 -26.83 16.00 -10.70
N PHE A 667 -27.19 14.72 -10.79
CA PHE A 667 -28.58 14.24 -10.77
C PHE A 667 -28.78 13.24 -9.65
N GLU A 668 -30.02 13.06 -9.22
CA GLU A 668 -30.38 12.03 -8.24
C GLU A 668 -30.16 10.62 -8.79
N PHE A 669 -30.10 9.65 -7.88
CA PHE A 669 -29.97 8.24 -8.26
C PHE A 669 -31.22 7.79 -9.03
N ARG A 670 -31.03 7.40 -10.30
CA ARG A 670 -32.10 7.14 -11.26
C ARG A 670 -32.96 8.36 -11.61
N GLY A 671 -32.47 9.57 -11.34
CA GLY A 671 -33.19 10.82 -11.59
C GLY A 671 -33.33 11.18 -13.07
N ILE A 672 -32.66 10.46 -13.98
CA ILE A 672 -32.71 10.68 -15.43
C ILE A 672 -33.42 9.52 -16.12
N GLY A 673 -34.38 9.79 -16.97
CA GLY A 673 -35.02 8.79 -17.82
C GLY A 673 -36.44 9.15 -18.27
N PRO A 674 -37.06 8.31 -19.11
CA PRO A 674 -38.45 8.47 -19.49
C PRO A 674 -39.38 8.36 -18.26
N ARG A 675 -40.31 9.28 -18.16
CA ARG A 675 -41.31 9.32 -17.08
C ARG A 675 -42.70 9.02 -17.59
N GLN A 676 -43.45 8.26 -16.80
CA GLN A 676 -44.82 7.85 -17.10
C GLN A 676 -45.72 7.97 -15.88
N GLY A 677 -47.05 8.01 -16.15
CA GLY A 677 -48.09 8.06 -15.13
C GLY A 677 -48.31 9.45 -14.55
N LEU A 678 -49.26 9.55 -13.64
CA LEU A 678 -49.56 10.81 -12.95
C LEU A 678 -48.49 11.17 -11.94
N ASP A 679 -47.86 10.16 -11.32
CA ASP A 679 -46.75 10.31 -10.39
C ASP A 679 -45.41 10.55 -11.07
N ARG A 680 -45.39 10.54 -12.44
CA ARG A 680 -44.18 10.78 -13.27
C ARG A 680 -43.01 9.86 -12.89
N ASN A 681 -43.30 8.58 -12.60
CA ASN A 681 -42.28 7.63 -12.24
C ASN A 681 -41.29 7.40 -13.38
N ASN A 682 -40.01 7.27 -13.05
CA ASN A 682 -38.98 6.89 -14.01
C ASN A 682 -39.09 5.40 -14.33
N VAL A 683 -39.41 5.08 -15.57
CA VAL A 683 -39.60 3.70 -16.06
C VAL A 683 -38.36 3.11 -16.74
N GLY A 684 -37.27 3.86 -16.77
CA GLY A 684 -36.04 3.46 -17.45
C GLY A 684 -36.14 3.42 -18.98
N GLY A 685 -35.10 2.95 -19.64
CA GLY A 685 -35.05 2.90 -21.10
C GLY A 685 -34.40 1.64 -21.63
N ASP A 686 -34.64 1.35 -22.91
CA ASP A 686 -34.11 0.16 -23.59
C ASP A 686 -32.67 0.35 -24.07
N TYR A 687 -32.15 1.54 -24.05
CA TYR A 687 -30.76 1.82 -24.37
C TYR A 687 -30.13 2.82 -23.41
N LEU A 688 -28.81 2.76 -23.31
CA LEU A 688 -27.98 3.63 -22.46
C LEU A 688 -26.73 4.02 -23.23
N VAL A 689 -26.34 5.29 -23.16
CA VAL A 689 -25.03 5.77 -23.60
C VAL A 689 -24.50 6.73 -22.55
N LEU A 690 -23.33 6.43 -21.98
CA LEU A 690 -22.65 7.29 -21.01
C LEU A 690 -21.24 7.57 -21.48
N LEU A 691 -20.82 8.82 -21.39
CA LEU A 691 -19.45 9.27 -21.61
C LEU A 691 -18.99 10.06 -20.39
N GLY A 692 -17.74 9.91 -20.01
CA GLY A 692 -17.16 10.67 -18.90
C GLY A 692 -15.68 10.89 -19.07
N ALA A 693 -15.23 12.05 -18.60
CA ALA A 693 -13.83 12.40 -18.48
C ALA A 693 -13.56 12.92 -17.07
N GLU A 694 -12.54 12.38 -16.41
CA GLU A 694 -12.15 12.79 -15.06
C GLU A 694 -10.65 13.00 -15.00
N TYR A 695 -10.22 14.12 -14.45
CA TYR A 695 -8.83 14.42 -14.14
C TYR A 695 -8.64 14.45 -12.63
N THR A 696 -7.91 13.47 -12.11
CA THR A 696 -7.58 13.33 -10.70
C THR A 696 -6.15 13.80 -10.44
N TYR A 697 -5.95 14.57 -9.38
CA TYR A 697 -4.64 15.09 -9.00
C TYR A 697 -4.41 15.00 -7.48
N PRO A 698 -3.15 14.84 -7.00
CA PRO A 698 -2.84 14.89 -5.57
C PRO A 698 -3.09 16.32 -5.05
N PHE A 699 -3.88 16.44 -3.98
CA PHE A 699 -4.22 17.74 -3.39
C PHE A 699 -3.41 18.00 -2.13
N ILE A 700 -3.58 17.19 -1.08
CA ILE A 700 -2.83 17.30 0.18
C ILE A 700 -2.29 15.90 0.55
N GLY A 701 -0.98 15.78 0.76
CA GLY A 701 -0.36 14.50 1.07
C GLY A 701 -0.65 13.43 -0.01
N GLU A 702 -0.70 12.17 0.37
CA GLU A 702 -1.05 11.04 -0.50
C GLU A 702 -2.53 10.66 -0.40
N ASN A 703 -3.14 10.97 0.73
CA ASN A 703 -4.47 10.50 1.10
C ASN A 703 -5.62 11.37 0.58
N ILE A 704 -5.35 12.63 0.20
CA ILE A 704 -6.36 13.55 -0.31
C ILE A 704 -6.08 13.87 -1.78
N ARG A 705 -7.00 13.48 -2.64
CA ARG A 705 -6.93 13.74 -4.09
C ARG A 705 -8.10 14.61 -4.50
N GLY A 706 -7.81 15.65 -5.27
CA GLY A 706 -8.83 16.43 -5.95
C GLY A 706 -9.15 15.83 -7.32
N HIS A 707 -10.36 16.03 -7.81
CA HIS A 707 -10.72 15.68 -9.18
C HIS A 707 -11.70 16.70 -9.77
N VAL A 708 -11.63 16.84 -11.08
CA VAL A 708 -12.60 17.56 -11.89
C VAL A 708 -13.11 16.63 -12.98
N PHE A 709 -14.38 16.74 -13.33
CA PHE A 709 -14.99 15.81 -14.24
C PHE A 709 -16.10 16.42 -15.10
N VAL A 710 -16.35 15.78 -16.21
CA VAL A 710 -17.52 15.96 -17.06
C VAL A 710 -18.16 14.60 -17.25
N ASP A 711 -19.43 14.47 -16.89
CA ASP A 711 -20.25 13.30 -17.13
C ASP A 711 -21.35 13.66 -18.13
N SER A 712 -21.63 12.77 -19.06
CA SER A 712 -22.67 13.00 -20.06
C SER A 712 -23.30 11.68 -20.53
N GLY A 713 -24.50 11.76 -21.09
CA GLY A 713 -25.15 10.60 -21.62
C GLY A 713 -26.66 10.73 -21.83
N THR A 714 -27.27 9.62 -22.20
CA THR A 714 -28.72 9.47 -22.39
C THR A 714 -29.20 8.08 -22.04
N VAL A 715 -30.44 7.95 -21.69
CA VAL A 715 -31.16 6.68 -21.47
C VAL A 715 -32.56 6.79 -22.04
N GLY A 716 -32.94 5.90 -22.96
CA GLY A 716 -34.32 5.69 -23.45
C GLY A 716 -35.11 6.86 -24.00
N SER A 717 -34.78 8.11 -23.67
CA SER A 717 -35.55 9.31 -24.00
C SER A 717 -35.05 10.08 -25.23
N GLY A 718 -33.83 9.79 -25.69
CA GLY A 718 -33.18 10.57 -26.74
C GLY A 718 -32.60 11.92 -26.29
N THR A 719 -33.03 12.50 -25.17
CA THR A 719 -32.48 13.74 -24.62
C THR A 719 -31.11 13.46 -24.02
N TYR A 720 -30.13 14.27 -24.38
CA TYR A 720 -28.76 14.13 -23.92
C TYR A 720 -28.50 15.05 -22.72
N ARG A 721 -27.85 14.54 -21.68
CA ARG A 721 -27.54 15.28 -20.44
C ARG A 721 -26.04 15.48 -20.32
N VAL A 722 -25.65 16.60 -19.73
CA VAL A 722 -24.26 16.94 -19.44
C VAL A 722 -24.17 17.57 -18.06
N ALA A 723 -23.25 17.09 -17.24
CA ALA A 723 -22.92 17.70 -15.97
C ALA A 723 -21.40 17.93 -15.84
N LEU A 724 -21.04 19.05 -15.22
CA LEU A 724 -19.67 19.43 -14.90
C LEU A 724 -19.52 19.46 -13.36
N GLY A 725 -18.42 18.95 -12.87
CA GLY A 725 -18.22 18.92 -11.45
C GLY A 725 -16.76 18.84 -10.99
N THR A 726 -16.63 18.98 -9.69
CA THR A 726 -15.37 18.82 -8.96
C THR A 726 -15.60 18.06 -7.68
N GLY A 727 -14.54 17.49 -7.11
CA GLY A 727 -14.68 16.76 -5.87
C GLY A 727 -13.36 16.48 -5.19
N ILE A 728 -13.49 15.85 -4.03
CA ILE A 728 -12.37 15.41 -3.19
C ILE A 728 -12.56 13.92 -2.89
N ARG A 729 -11.48 13.16 -3.07
CA ARG A 729 -11.38 11.75 -2.70
C ARG A 729 -10.41 11.62 -1.53
N LEU A 730 -10.91 11.13 -0.39
CA LEU A 730 -10.16 10.95 0.85
C LEU A 730 -9.97 9.46 1.13
N THR A 731 -8.73 8.99 1.24
CA THR A 731 -8.42 7.62 1.64
C THR A 731 -8.06 7.61 3.12
N ILE A 732 -8.79 6.84 3.93
CA ILE A 732 -8.57 6.72 5.37
C ILE A 732 -7.96 5.35 5.65
N ASN A 733 -6.66 5.32 5.92
CA ASN A 733 -5.89 4.07 6.01
C ASN A 733 -6.36 3.12 7.12
N PHE A 734 -6.87 3.65 8.25
CA PHE A 734 -7.33 2.80 9.34
C PHE A 734 -8.70 2.13 9.11
N LEU A 735 -9.50 2.68 8.16
CA LEU A 735 -10.77 2.08 7.72
C LEU A 735 -10.58 1.09 6.55
N GLY A 736 -9.33 0.84 6.16
CA GLY A 736 -8.97 0.10 4.95
C GLY A 736 -8.78 1.05 3.75
N PRO A 737 -8.40 0.53 2.57
CA PRO A 737 -8.13 1.34 1.37
C PRO A 737 -9.43 1.83 0.68
N VAL A 738 -10.46 2.18 1.46
CA VAL A 738 -11.77 2.61 0.95
C VAL A 738 -11.80 4.13 0.89
N PRO A 739 -11.82 4.75 -0.30
CA PRO A 739 -11.91 6.18 -0.42
C PRO A 739 -13.34 6.68 -0.14
N LEU A 740 -13.43 7.77 0.61
CA LEU A 740 -14.61 8.61 0.70
C LEU A 740 -14.57 9.62 -0.43
N GLU A 741 -15.64 9.78 -1.18
CA GLU A 741 -15.75 10.68 -2.30
C GLU A 741 -16.86 11.69 -2.10
N PHE A 742 -16.52 12.97 -2.21
CA PHE A 742 -17.43 14.12 -2.10
C PHE A 742 -17.41 14.84 -3.44
N ASN A 743 -18.57 14.98 -4.07
CA ASN A 743 -18.71 15.61 -5.37
C ASN A 743 -19.68 16.78 -5.31
N LEU A 744 -19.33 17.83 -6.03
CA LEU A 744 -20.19 18.94 -6.39
C LEU A 744 -20.31 18.94 -7.92
N ALA A 745 -21.49 18.74 -8.44
CA ALA A 745 -21.75 18.67 -9.87
C ALA A 745 -22.98 19.50 -10.24
N VAL A 746 -22.86 20.25 -11.32
CA VAL A 746 -23.94 21.10 -11.83
C VAL A 746 -24.36 20.57 -13.19
N PRO A 747 -25.64 20.26 -13.40
CA PRO A 747 -26.18 20.00 -14.72
C PRO A 747 -25.99 21.22 -15.64
N ILE A 748 -25.39 21.00 -16.81
CA ILE A 748 -25.21 22.01 -17.86
C ILE A 748 -26.30 21.85 -18.92
N LEU A 749 -26.67 20.59 -19.18
CA LEU A 749 -27.74 20.20 -20.08
C LEU A 749 -28.59 19.15 -19.38
N ALA A 750 -29.82 19.46 -19.11
CA ALA A 750 -30.79 18.62 -18.42
C ALA A 750 -32.14 18.69 -19.12
N ASP A 751 -33.04 17.81 -18.78
CA ASP A 751 -34.46 17.87 -19.15
C ASP A 751 -35.24 18.46 -17.96
N ASP A 752 -36.34 19.16 -18.21
CA ASP A 752 -37.19 19.76 -17.17
C ASP A 752 -37.76 18.71 -16.21
N GLU A 753 -37.76 17.43 -16.61
CA GLU A 753 -38.27 16.33 -15.80
C GLU A 753 -37.19 15.60 -14.99
N ASP A 754 -35.92 15.97 -15.17
CA ASP A 754 -34.82 15.33 -14.46
C ASP A 754 -34.75 15.79 -12.99
N GLU A 755 -34.38 14.89 -12.10
CA GLU A 755 -34.15 15.19 -10.68
C GLU A 755 -32.70 15.54 -10.44
N GLU A 756 -32.45 16.78 -10.04
CA GLU A 756 -31.09 17.30 -9.85
C GLU A 756 -30.60 17.11 -8.40
N GLN A 757 -29.34 16.72 -8.24
CA GLN A 757 -28.64 16.61 -6.97
C GLN A 757 -27.21 17.13 -7.10
N ILE A 758 -27.00 18.40 -6.74
CA ILE A 758 -25.72 19.10 -6.88
C ILE A 758 -24.62 18.48 -6.02
N PHE A 759 -24.95 18.06 -4.79
CA PHE A 759 -24.00 17.44 -3.88
C PHE A 759 -24.24 15.94 -3.78
N SER A 760 -23.20 15.15 -3.98
CA SER A 760 -23.25 13.71 -3.75
C SER A 760 -22.07 13.22 -2.91
N PHE A 761 -22.34 12.24 -2.08
CA PHE A 761 -21.37 11.60 -1.20
C PHE A 761 -21.40 10.08 -1.40
N LEU A 762 -20.19 9.51 -1.54
CA LEU A 762 -20.02 8.08 -1.67
C LEU A 762 -18.95 7.56 -0.73
N VAL A 763 -19.17 6.34 -0.25
CA VAL A 763 -18.14 5.50 0.34
C VAL A 763 -17.77 4.46 -0.72
N SER A 764 -16.70 4.71 -1.47
CA SER A 764 -16.22 3.79 -2.53
C SER A 764 -15.78 2.46 -1.92
N GLY A 765 -16.33 1.35 -2.42
CA GLY A 765 -16.02 0.00 -1.94
C GLY A 765 -17.12 -0.68 -1.13
N LEU A 766 -18.20 0.04 -0.83
CA LEU A 766 -19.41 -0.55 -0.26
C LEU A 766 -20.45 -0.94 -1.34
N PHE A 767 -20.15 -0.71 -2.64
CA PHE A 767 -21.05 -0.97 -3.76
C PHE A 767 -20.39 -1.74 -4.89
#